data_41001d679fffe542f1dcc52c7c366813
#
_entry.id   41001d679fffe542f1dcc52c7c366813
#
_cell.length_a   1.000
_cell.length_b   1.000
_cell.length_c   1.000
_cell.angle_alpha   90.00
_cell.angle_beta   90.00
_cell.angle_gamma   90.00
#
_symmetry.space_group_name_H-M   'P 1'
#
loop_
_entity.id
_entity.type
_entity.pdbx_description
1 polymer ?
#
loop_
_entity_poly.entity_id
_entity_poly.type
_entity_poly.pdbx_seq_one_letter_code
_entity_poly.pdbx_strand_id
1 'polypeptide(L)'
;MSLRDIQIESEYRNLHGNIIRNFYNPLLSEAIAYDRSVGFFSSTALSCFSVGLCNFLKNGGKIRLVATPYLSTEDIQAMRDGYKVRNEIIENALVRNLFEPANGKEVDRLNMLANLIAEYRMDIKIALTKAGMYHEKLGIIEDSDGNFVAFSGSSNESENAFLNNYESTDVFCSWKEFEKDRALKKKKSFEKIWNGTDDALEILDFPKLKDEIIRRYKKSAPKFDMDEDVSYEPPRLGEMNLGETTANYSPLVKKNAPTMPKWFEENIYDYQKEAIENWAKCDFCGIFDMATGTGKTLTGLGALVKCAEKNNNILATFIVVPYQHLVEQWVEDVEKFNIKPIVAYSTSPQSNWKDRLKKAVRDQRIRSKEKGFFCCVTTNATFKSSFMQEQIDNVSKNILLIVDEAHNIGTSNSQRFLDSRFRYRLALSATLDRHKDVDGTAFLYSYFGKVCISYTLEKAIAEGKLTPYKYKPILVYFTDDELSEYKQISNEILLHVTQKNGKVELDPYGEYLAIKRSRIVAGANNKLDAFRKEIEAYKEKENILVYCGATTTNLDEDSCKYDNCESQTEERQIVAITKILGNEMNMKVARYTSEEDIVQRQMICQKFKEGDLQAIVAIKCLDEGVNIPSIKTAFILASTTNPKEYIQRRGRVLRKCAGKSFAEIYDFVTLPRNLQQVSNFSKEELKADFSLVKNELRRIKEFSRLSDNEIDSLDLITCIQDAYHITDKDLND
;
A
#
# COMPACT_ATOMS: atom_id res chain seq x y z
N MET A 1 -3.20 27.15 -40.53
CA MET A 1 -4.08 28.09 -39.78
C MET A 1 -3.23 28.72 -38.66
N SER A 2 -3.61 29.89 -38.18
CA SER A 2 -2.95 30.51 -37.04
C SER A 2 -3.71 30.19 -35.76
N LEU A 3 -3.06 30.24 -34.62
CA LEU A 3 -3.71 30.11 -33.30
C LEU A 3 -4.85 31.13 -33.10
N ARG A 4 -4.83 32.24 -33.85
CA ARG A 4 -5.90 33.26 -33.86
C ARG A 4 -7.22 32.78 -34.43
N ASP A 5 -7.18 31.78 -35.30
CA ASP A 5 -8.34 31.24 -36.00
C ASP A 5 -9.10 30.22 -35.15
N ILE A 6 -8.52 29.83 -34.01
CA ILE A 6 -9.10 28.86 -33.09
C ILE A 6 -9.95 29.60 -32.02
N GLN A 7 -11.16 29.09 -31.78
CA GLN A 7 -11.98 29.57 -30.69
C GLN A 7 -11.40 29.08 -29.34
N ILE A 8 -10.98 30.01 -28.49
CA ILE A 8 -10.33 29.72 -27.23
C ILE A 8 -11.11 30.40 -26.10
N GLU A 9 -11.52 29.56 -25.12
CA GLU A 9 -12.18 30.02 -23.89
C GLU A 9 -11.15 30.58 -22.90
N SER A 10 -11.58 31.45 -21.99
CA SER A 10 -10.71 32.03 -20.97
C SER A 10 -10.37 31.05 -19.85
N GLU A 11 -11.18 30.02 -19.66
CA GLU A 11 -11.01 28.97 -18.63
C GLU A 11 -11.51 27.63 -19.16
N TYR A 12 -10.78 26.56 -18.85
CA TYR A 12 -11.19 25.18 -19.09
C TYR A 12 -11.24 24.40 -17.79
N ARG A 13 -12.25 23.53 -17.65
CA ARG A 13 -12.41 22.62 -16.50
C ARG A 13 -12.61 21.20 -17.00
N ASN A 14 -11.79 20.28 -16.53
CA ASN A 14 -11.73 18.91 -17.07
C ASN A 14 -13.06 18.16 -17.00
N LEU A 15 -13.84 18.32 -15.93
CA LEU A 15 -15.13 17.63 -15.79
C LEU A 15 -16.31 18.35 -16.48
N HIS A 16 -16.12 19.54 -17.02
CA HIS A 16 -17.13 20.27 -17.78
C HIS A 16 -16.96 20.21 -19.30
N GLY A 17 -15.87 19.58 -19.77
CA GLY A 17 -15.56 19.39 -21.17
C GLY A 17 -14.27 18.59 -21.35
N ASN A 18 -14.06 18.08 -22.57
CA ASN A 18 -12.81 17.36 -22.87
C ASN A 18 -11.72 18.39 -23.21
N ILE A 19 -10.85 18.71 -22.24
CA ILE A 19 -9.75 19.68 -22.41
C ILE A 19 -8.77 19.24 -23.48
N ILE A 20 -8.58 17.94 -23.70
CA ILE A 20 -7.70 17.40 -24.74
C ILE A 20 -8.26 17.78 -26.11
N ARG A 21 -9.54 17.52 -26.35
CA ARG A 21 -10.20 17.79 -27.63
C ARG A 21 -10.44 19.27 -27.86
N ASN A 22 -10.80 20.02 -26.83
CA ASN A 22 -11.24 21.41 -26.96
C ASN A 22 -10.09 22.42 -26.80
N PHE A 23 -8.96 22.02 -26.23
CA PHE A 23 -7.83 22.91 -25.97
C PHE A 23 -6.51 22.37 -26.54
N TYR A 24 -5.99 21.21 -26.05
CA TYR A 24 -4.66 20.76 -26.43
C TYR A 24 -4.55 20.37 -27.90
N ASN A 25 -5.43 19.54 -28.42
CA ASN A 25 -5.35 19.06 -29.81
C ASN A 25 -5.49 20.18 -30.86
N PRO A 26 -6.46 21.11 -30.75
CA PRO A 26 -6.54 22.22 -31.71
C PRO A 26 -5.31 23.12 -31.70
N LEU A 27 -4.83 23.49 -30.50
CA LEU A 27 -3.68 24.39 -30.38
C LEU A 27 -2.38 23.76 -30.85
N LEU A 28 -2.09 22.51 -30.41
CA LEU A 28 -0.88 21.80 -30.83
C LEU A 28 -0.86 21.53 -32.32
N SER A 29 -2.00 21.30 -32.96
CA SER A 29 -2.06 21.07 -34.40
C SER A 29 -1.55 22.24 -35.22
N GLU A 30 -1.64 23.46 -34.72
CA GLU A 30 -1.20 24.67 -35.43
C GLU A 30 0.12 25.26 -34.88
N ALA A 31 0.65 24.67 -33.81
CA ALA A 31 1.81 25.20 -33.08
C ALA A 31 3.14 24.66 -33.62
N ILE A 32 4.23 25.41 -33.33
CA ILE A 32 5.62 25.03 -33.56
C ILE A 32 6.48 25.00 -32.29
N ALA A 33 5.96 25.52 -31.18
CA ALA A 33 6.62 25.47 -29.89
C ALA A 33 5.60 25.14 -28.78
N TYR A 34 6.01 24.25 -27.85
CA TYR A 34 5.27 23.92 -26.67
C TYR A 34 6.20 23.95 -25.46
N ASP A 35 6.03 24.93 -24.61
CA ASP A 35 6.80 25.15 -23.40
C ASP A 35 5.95 24.78 -22.20
N ARG A 36 6.48 23.93 -21.32
CA ARG A 36 5.72 23.44 -20.19
C ARG A 36 6.55 23.40 -18.91
N SER A 37 5.98 23.94 -17.83
CA SER A 37 6.53 23.87 -16.48
C SER A 37 5.53 23.17 -15.57
N VAL A 38 5.93 22.09 -14.90
CA VAL A 38 5.05 21.24 -14.09
C VAL A 38 5.74 20.74 -12.83
N GLY A 39 4.95 20.50 -11.78
CA GLY A 39 5.43 19.81 -10.58
C GLY A 39 5.70 18.33 -10.82
N PHE A 40 4.93 17.68 -11.71
CA PHE A 40 5.10 16.29 -12.07
C PHE A 40 4.79 16.08 -13.56
N PHE A 41 5.62 15.28 -14.24
CA PHE A 41 5.44 14.88 -15.62
C PHE A 41 5.37 13.36 -15.74
N SER A 42 4.43 12.89 -16.54
CA SER A 42 4.31 11.48 -16.93
C SER A 42 4.31 11.35 -18.45
N SER A 43 5.02 10.35 -18.97
CA SER A 43 5.01 10.05 -20.40
C SER A 43 3.61 9.69 -20.94
N THR A 44 2.70 9.26 -20.06
CA THR A 44 1.29 9.00 -20.41
C THR A 44 0.55 10.26 -20.85
N ALA A 45 0.95 11.45 -20.37
CA ALA A 45 0.36 12.71 -20.79
C ALA A 45 0.52 12.97 -22.29
N LEU A 46 1.67 12.62 -22.88
CA LEU A 46 1.92 12.81 -24.32
C LEU A 46 0.99 12.00 -25.21
N SER A 47 0.54 10.84 -24.76
CA SER A 47 -0.41 10.02 -25.52
C SER A 47 -1.84 10.56 -25.46
N CYS A 48 -2.19 11.31 -24.43
CA CYS A 48 -3.54 11.87 -24.30
C CYS A 48 -3.89 12.85 -25.43
N PHE A 49 -2.90 13.54 -26.00
CA PHE A 49 -3.09 14.49 -27.12
C PHE A 49 -2.33 14.06 -28.39
N SER A 50 -2.33 12.76 -28.70
CA SER A 50 -1.60 12.16 -29.82
C SER A 50 -1.92 12.81 -31.18
N VAL A 51 -3.17 13.18 -31.42
CA VAL A 51 -3.60 13.82 -32.66
C VAL A 51 -2.93 15.19 -32.82
N GLY A 52 -3.04 16.05 -31.81
CA GLY A 52 -2.40 17.36 -31.80
C GLY A 52 -0.89 17.26 -31.89
N LEU A 53 -0.28 16.34 -31.13
CA LEU A 53 1.16 16.11 -31.12
C LEU A 53 1.70 15.63 -32.47
N CYS A 54 0.98 14.75 -33.17
CA CYS A 54 1.36 14.29 -34.50
C CYS A 54 1.45 15.46 -35.50
N ASN A 55 0.47 16.36 -35.52
CA ASN A 55 0.48 17.55 -36.38
C ASN A 55 1.56 18.55 -35.94
N PHE A 56 1.73 18.78 -34.65
CA PHE A 56 2.79 19.59 -34.07
C PHE A 56 4.18 19.17 -34.56
N LEU A 57 4.48 17.87 -34.55
CA LEU A 57 5.76 17.34 -35.00
C LEU A 57 5.93 17.47 -36.54
N LYS A 58 4.87 17.31 -37.33
CA LYS A 58 4.89 17.57 -38.77
C LYS A 58 5.21 19.04 -39.09
N ASN A 59 4.74 19.96 -38.24
CA ASN A 59 5.04 21.39 -38.38
C ASN A 59 6.46 21.77 -37.89
N GLY A 60 7.26 20.77 -37.51
CA GLY A 60 8.61 21.02 -37.00
C GLY A 60 8.67 21.40 -35.53
N GLY A 61 7.59 21.17 -34.80
CA GLY A 61 7.40 21.57 -33.41
C GLY A 61 8.47 21.06 -32.46
N LYS A 62 8.76 21.87 -31.44
CA LYS A 62 9.71 21.55 -30.34
C LYS A 62 9.07 21.73 -28.98
N ILE A 63 9.36 20.83 -28.07
CA ILE A 63 8.88 20.84 -26.67
C ILE A 63 10.02 21.19 -25.73
N ARG A 64 9.79 22.15 -24.80
CA ARG A 64 10.68 22.43 -23.67
C ARG A 64 9.92 22.12 -22.38
N LEU A 65 10.42 21.18 -21.61
CA LEU A 65 9.80 20.74 -20.36
C LEU A 65 10.68 21.10 -19.15
N VAL A 66 10.10 21.74 -18.15
CA VAL A 66 10.71 21.92 -16.83
C VAL A 66 9.89 21.12 -15.83
N ALA A 67 10.51 20.18 -15.13
CA ALA A 67 9.85 19.31 -14.16
C ALA A 67 10.61 19.30 -12.83
N THR A 68 9.93 18.84 -11.77
CA THR A 68 10.57 18.59 -10.46
C THR A 68 11.03 17.15 -10.37
N PRO A 69 12.23 16.84 -9.89
CA PRO A 69 12.63 15.48 -9.61
C PRO A 69 11.88 14.98 -8.37
N TYR A 70 11.48 13.73 -8.40
CA TYR A 70 11.04 13.05 -7.19
C TYR A 70 12.28 12.64 -6.38
N LEU A 71 12.55 13.37 -5.29
CA LEU A 71 13.64 13.09 -4.37
C LEU A 71 13.07 12.47 -3.10
N SER A 72 13.65 11.38 -2.65
CA SER A 72 13.31 10.80 -1.35
C SER A 72 13.82 11.67 -0.20
N THR A 73 13.29 11.45 1.00
CA THR A 73 13.75 12.16 2.20
C THR A 73 15.23 11.91 2.45
N GLU A 74 15.71 10.70 2.12
CA GLU A 74 17.10 10.29 2.21
C GLU A 74 17.99 11.01 1.18
N ASP A 75 17.51 11.20 -0.05
CA ASP A 75 18.23 11.98 -1.07
C ASP A 75 18.40 13.41 -0.60
N ILE A 76 17.35 14.00 -0.02
CA ILE A 76 17.40 15.36 0.54
C ILE A 76 18.36 15.42 1.74
N GLN A 77 18.32 14.41 2.62
CA GLN A 77 19.20 14.36 3.78
C GLN A 77 20.66 14.13 3.37
N ALA A 78 20.92 13.22 2.42
CA ALA A 78 22.26 12.99 1.88
C ALA A 78 22.86 14.27 1.24
N MET A 79 22.02 15.07 0.58
CA MET A 79 22.44 16.39 0.07
C MET A 79 22.77 17.37 1.19
N ARG A 80 22.00 17.39 2.27
CA ARG A 80 22.25 18.23 3.45
C ARG A 80 23.53 17.84 4.19
N ASP A 81 23.76 16.54 4.31
CA ASP A 81 24.92 15.99 5.04
C ASP A 81 26.21 16.02 4.21
N GLY A 82 26.13 16.40 2.91
CA GLY A 82 27.30 16.53 2.04
C GLY A 82 28.00 15.22 1.66
N TYR A 83 27.34 14.08 1.82
CA TYR A 83 27.92 12.75 1.56
C TYR A 83 28.17 12.45 0.08
N LYS A 84 27.48 13.13 -0.84
CA LYS A 84 27.68 13.03 -2.29
C LYS A 84 27.52 14.38 -2.97
N VAL A 85 28.14 14.50 -4.14
CA VAL A 85 27.90 15.68 -4.99
C VAL A 85 26.42 15.75 -5.34
N ARG A 86 25.78 16.87 -5.04
CA ARG A 86 24.33 17.09 -5.17
C ARG A 86 23.76 16.63 -6.51
N ASN A 87 24.45 16.96 -7.61
CA ASN A 87 24.02 16.59 -8.95
C ASN A 87 24.02 15.07 -9.18
N GLU A 88 24.97 14.35 -8.57
CA GLU A 88 25.02 12.88 -8.66
C GLU A 88 23.85 12.22 -7.93
N ILE A 89 23.44 12.75 -6.77
CA ILE A 89 22.27 12.25 -6.02
C ILE A 89 20.99 12.45 -6.84
N ILE A 90 20.82 13.65 -7.41
CA ILE A 90 19.65 13.97 -8.25
C ILE A 90 19.62 13.09 -9.49
N GLU A 91 20.73 12.93 -10.19
CA GLU A 91 20.83 12.09 -11.38
C GLU A 91 20.50 10.63 -11.07
N ASN A 92 21.04 10.09 -9.98
CA ASN A 92 20.74 8.73 -9.53
C ASN A 92 19.26 8.57 -9.13
N ALA A 93 18.65 9.57 -8.49
CA ALA A 93 17.22 9.57 -8.17
C ALA A 93 16.36 9.58 -9.44
N LEU A 94 16.72 10.39 -10.43
CA LEU A 94 16.01 10.46 -11.72
C LEU A 94 16.13 9.17 -12.52
N VAL A 95 17.32 8.56 -12.57
CA VAL A 95 17.53 7.27 -13.26
C VAL A 95 16.79 6.14 -12.56
N ARG A 96 16.74 6.14 -11.21
CA ARG A 96 15.95 5.17 -10.43
C ARG A 96 14.44 5.28 -10.71
N ASN A 97 13.94 6.48 -11.04
CA ASN A 97 12.53 6.72 -11.32
C ASN A 97 12.12 6.44 -12.77
N LEU A 98 13.03 5.93 -13.62
CA LEU A 98 12.71 5.45 -14.96
C LEU A 98 12.00 4.09 -14.88
N PHE A 99 10.77 4.03 -15.40
CA PHE A 99 9.92 2.85 -15.32
C PHE A 99 10.27 1.77 -16.34
N GLU A 100 10.12 0.50 -15.97
CA GLU A 100 9.94 -0.59 -16.93
C GLU A 100 8.46 -0.63 -17.36
N PRO A 101 8.18 -0.69 -18.68
CA PRO A 101 6.80 -0.67 -19.16
C PRO A 101 6.06 -1.95 -18.81
N ALA A 102 4.90 -1.83 -18.18
CA ALA A 102 4.08 -2.96 -17.73
C ALA A 102 3.25 -3.60 -18.86
N ASN A 103 3.04 -2.88 -19.97
CA ASN A 103 2.22 -3.35 -21.10
C ASN A 103 2.68 -2.73 -22.45
N GLY A 104 2.12 -3.25 -23.55
CA GLY A 104 2.48 -2.78 -24.90
C GLY A 104 2.23 -1.30 -25.16
N LYS A 105 1.20 -0.71 -24.57
CA LYS A 105 0.89 0.73 -24.70
C LYS A 105 1.93 1.60 -24.00
N GLU A 106 2.39 1.22 -22.84
CA GLU A 106 3.48 1.92 -22.13
C GLU A 106 4.81 1.81 -22.89
N VAL A 107 5.09 0.66 -23.50
CA VAL A 107 6.25 0.50 -24.40
C VAL A 107 6.20 1.51 -25.53
N ASP A 108 5.06 1.67 -26.19
CA ASP A 108 4.89 2.62 -27.32
C ASP A 108 5.03 4.07 -26.84
N ARG A 109 4.50 4.43 -25.67
CA ARG A 109 4.61 5.75 -25.05
C ARG A 109 6.05 6.12 -24.68
N LEU A 110 6.77 5.22 -24.03
CA LEU A 110 8.17 5.43 -23.67
C LEU A 110 9.08 5.45 -24.89
N ASN A 111 8.78 4.65 -25.91
CA ASN A 111 9.46 4.69 -27.19
C ASN A 111 9.24 6.03 -27.91
N MET A 112 8.03 6.60 -27.85
CA MET A 112 7.73 7.94 -28.37
C MET A 112 8.56 9.01 -27.66
N LEU A 113 8.57 9.03 -26.32
CA LEU A 113 9.38 9.93 -25.51
C LEU A 113 10.87 9.86 -25.89
N ALA A 114 11.42 8.66 -25.97
CA ALA A 114 12.81 8.42 -26.32
C ALA A 114 13.17 8.92 -27.75
N ASN A 115 12.25 8.76 -28.70
CA ASN A 115 12.44 9.30 -30.06
C ASN A 115 12.41 10.84 -30.09
N LEU A 116 11.47 11.47 -29.37
CA LEU A 116 11.40 12.95 -29.29
C LEU A 116 12.69 13.55 -28.70
N ILE A 117 13.26 12.94 -27.68
CA ILE A 117 14.54 13.36 -27.09
C ILE A 117 15.69 13.14 -28.09
N ALA A 118 15.77 11.95 -28.70
CA ALA A 118 16.83 11.60 -29.63
C ALA A 118 16.85 12.46 -30.92
N GLU A 119 15.67 12.94 -31.34
CA GLU A 119 15.52 13.81 -32.53
C GLU A 119 15.62 15.30 -32.18
N TYR A 120 15.99 15.64 -30.93
CA TYR A 120 16.05 17.03 -30.44
C TYR A 120 14.72 17.79 -30.61
N ARG A 121 13.60 17.05 -30.59
CA ARG A 121 12.23 17.58 -30.60
C ARG A 121 11.71 17.87 -29.19
N MET A 122 12.31 17.25 -28.17
CA MET A 122 11.99 17.49 -26.77
C MET A 122 13.25 17.65 -25.96
N ASP A 123 13.26 18.67 -25.11
CA ASP A 123 14.31 18.91 -24.13
C ASP A 123 13.70 19.02 -22.72
N ILE A 124 14.39 18.45 -21.74
CA ILE A 124 13.91 18.36 -20.34
C ILE A 124 14.95 18.95 -19.40
N LYS A 125 14.53 19.86 -18.55
CA LYS A 125 15.32 20.42 -17.46
C LYS A 125 14.64 20.19 -16.13
N ILE A 126 15.42 20.13 -15.07
CA ILE A 126 14.93 19.88 -13.70
C ILE A 126 15.04 21.19 -12.89
N ALA A 127 13.92 21.58 -12.27
CA ALA A 127 13.86 22.74 -11.38
C ALA A 127 13.91 22.30 -9.91
N LEU A 128 14.79 22.94 -9.14
CA LEU A 128 14.94 22.76 -7.70
C LEU A 128 14.75 24.11 -7.01
N THR A 129 14.09 24.11 -5.86
CA THR A 129 14.00 25.27 -4.98
C THR A 129 15.02 25.18 -3.84
N LYS A 130 15.41 26.30 -3.26
CA LYS A 130 16.31 26.34 -2.10
C LYS A 130 15.66 25.73 -0.84
N ALA A 131 14.34 25.82 -0.73
CA ALA A 131 13.57 25.27 0.38
C ALA A 131 12.15 24.91 -0.11
N GLY A 132 11.81 23.63 -0.17
CA GLY A 132 10.52 23.16 -0.63
C GLY A 132 10.52 22.56 -2.03
N MET A 133 9.34 22.33 -2.61
CA MET A 133 9.16 21.74 -3.93
C MET A 133 8.77 22.80 -4.97
N TYR A 134 9.33 22.69 -6.19
CA TYR A 134 8.85 23.45 -7.32
C TYR A 134 7.49 22.89 -7.76
N HIS A 135 6.46 23.74 -7.79
CA HIS A 135 5.08 23.30 -8.01
C HIS A 135 4.29 24.20 -8.97
N GLU A 136 4.98 25.00 -9.80
CA GLU A 136 4.34 25.83 -10.81
C GLU A 136 3.80 24.97 -11.96
N LYS A 137 2.65 25.38 -12.50
CA LYS A 137 2.01 24.73 -13.65
C LYS A 137 1.70 25.81 -14.68
N LEU A 138 2.65 25.99 -15.59
CA LEU A 138 2.64 27.01 -16.62
C LEU A 138 2.86 26.36 -17.97
N GLY A 139 2.06 26.72 -18.98
CA GLY A 139 2.26 26.27 -20.34
C GLY A 139 2.16 27.42 -21.35
N ILE A 140 2.90 27.31 -22.46
CA ILE A 140 2.87 28.23 -23.58
C ILE A 140 2.88 27.44 -24.87
N ILE A 141 1.93 27.72 -25.76
CA ILE A 141 1.83 27.14 -27.08
C ILE A 141 1.94 28.27 -28.10
N GLU A 142 2.87 28.18 -29.06
CA GLU A 142 3.20 29.25 -30.01
C GLU A 142 3.14 28.76 -31.46
N ASP A 143 2.56 29.56 -32.36
CA ASP A 143 2.52 29.31 -33.78
C ASP A 143 3.71 29.94 -34.54
N SER A 144 3.80 29.67 -35.88
CA SER A 144 4.83 30.20 -36.72
C SER A 144 4.79 31.73 -36.91
N ASP A 145 3.65 32.34 -36.64
CA ASP A 145 3.46 33.81 -36.77
C ASP A 145 3.80 34.56 -35.48
N GLY A 146 4.25 33.85 -34.44
CA GLY A 146 4.58 34.40 -33.12
C GLY A 146 3.39 34.69 -32.24
N ASN A 147 2.18 34.24 -32.60
CA ASN A 147 1.05 34.26 -31.70
C ASN A 147 1.20 33.13 -30.71
N PHE A 148 0.90 33.39 -29.46
CA PHE A 148 0.98 32.36 -28.44
C PHE A 148 -0.17 32.44 -27.45
N VAL A 149 -0.47 31.27 -26.88
CA VAL A 149 -1.42 31.07 -25.78
C VAL A 149 -0.61 30.69 -24.55
N ALA A 150 -0.73 31.47 -23.49
CA ALA A 150 -0.19 31.13 -22.20
C ALA A 150 -1.31 30.62 -21.30
N PHE A 151 -1.05 29.57 -20.53
CA PHE A 151 -2.05 29.02 -19.62
C PHE A 151 -1.41 28.57 -18.29
N SER A 152 -2.21 28.61 -17.24
CA SER A 152 -1.78 28.14 -15.93
C SER A 152 -2.98 27.65 -15.11
N GLY A 153 -2.75 26.69 -14.21
CA GLY A 153 -3.83 26.12 -13.42
C GLY A 153 -3.32 25.12 -12.38
N SER A 154 -4.19 24.23 -11.97
CA SER A 154 -3.87 23.15 -11.03
C SER A 154 -3.29 21.90 -11.69
N SER A 155 -3.51 21.72 -12.99
CA SER A 155 -3.20 20.48 -13.73
C SER A 155 -1.71 20.21 -13.92
N ASN A 156 -1.25 19.02 -13.49
CA ASN A 156 0.03 18.45 -13.89
C ASN A 156 -0.07 17.80 -15.28
N GLU A 157 1.09 17.53 -15.92
CA GLU A 157 1.16 16.72 -17.14
C GLU A 157 1.06 15.24 -16.80
N SER A 158 -0.16 14.77 -16.54
CA SER A 158 -0.46 13.37 -16.28
C SER A 158 -1.86 13.00 -16.80
N GLU A 159 -2.04 11.75 -17.18
CA GLU A 159 -3.34 11.22 -17.63
C GLU A 159 -4.44 11.44 -16.60
N ASN A 160 -4.15 11.23 -15.33
CA ASN A 160 -5.10 11.45 -14.23
C ASN A 160 -5.50 12.93 -14.10
N ALA A 161 -4.57 13.87 -14.31
CA ALA A 161 -4.89 15.29 -14.27
C ALA A 161 -5.82 15.70 -15.42
N PHE A 162 -5.66 15.10 -16.61
CA PHE A 162 -6.50 15.41 -17.76
C PHE A 162 -7.88 14.73 -17.73
N LEU A 163 -7.98 13.52 -17.20
CA LEU A 163 -9.16 12.68 -17.35
C LEU A 163 -9.98 12.51 -16.05
N ASN A 164 -9.33 12.49 -14.89
CA ASN A 164 -9.96 12.04 -13.65
C ASN A 164 -10.05 13.11 -12.54
N ASN A 165 -9.14 14.08 -12.50
CA ASN A 165 -9.13 15.11 -11.47
C ASN A 165 -10.04 16.28 -11.83
N TYR A 166 -10.57 16.99 -10.82
CA TYR A 166 -11.24 18.28 -11.02
C TYR A 166 -10.17 19.38 -11.06
N GLU A 167 -9.80 19.78 -12.28
CA GLU A 167 -8.73 20.73 -12.53
C GLU A 167 -9.28 21.93 -13.30
N SER A 168 -8.73 23.14 -13.04
CA SER A 168 -9.00 24.34 -13.81
C SER A 168 -7.75 24.86 -14.48
N THR A 169 -7.93 25.40 -15.68
CA THR A 169 -6.85 26.00 -16.49
C THR A 169 -7.30 27.36 -16.98
N ASP A 170 -6.64 28.41 -16.52
CA ASP A 170 -6.84 29.78 -16.99
C ASP A 170 -5.98 30.02 -18.23
N VAL A 171 -6.55 30.66 -19.25
CA VAL A 171 -5.95 30.82 -20.57
C VAL A 171 -5.86 32.30 -20.95
N PHE A 172 -4.72 32.70 -21.54
CA PHE A 172 -4.41 34.07 -21.93
C PHE A 172 -3.83 34.08 -23.35
N CYS A 173 -4.49 34.77 -24.27
CA CYS A 173 -4.08 34.89 -25.67
C CYS A 173 -3.24 36.16 -25.89
N SER A 174 -2.08 36.03 -26.58
CA SER A 174 -1.16 37.15 -26.83
C SER A 174 -1.74 38.24 -27.74
N TRP A 175 -2.79 37.95 -28.51
CA TRP A 175 -3.43 38.86 -29.46
C TRP A 175 -4.69 39.54 -28.92
N LYS A 176 -5.20 39.12 -27.75
CA LYS A 176 -6.36 39.76 -27.13
C LYS A 176 -5.89 40.88 -26.20
N GLU A 177 -6.38 42.10 -26.42
CA GLU A 177 -5.89 43.31 -25.77
C GLU A 177 -5.85 43.24 -24.24
N PHE A 178 -6.90 42.70 -23.63
CA PHE A 178 -7.00 42.56 -22.15
C PHE A 178 -6.22 41.40 -21.55
N GLU A 179 -5.76 40.46 -22.38
CA GLU A 179 -5.04 39.22 -21.96
C GLU A 179 -3.53 39.31 -22.26
N LYS A 180 -3.14 40.17 -23.22
CA LYS A 180 -1.78 40.29 -23.74
C LYS A 180 -0.69 40.46 -22.69
N ASP A 181 -0.90 41.38 -21.74
CA ASP A 181 0.09 41.64 -20.70
C ASP A 181 0.29 40.44 -19.77
N ARG A 182 -0.78 39.73 -19.45
CA ARG A 182 -0.68 38.48 -18.66
C ARG A 182 0.01 37.38 -19.43
N ALA A 183 -0.33 37.18 -20.69
CA ALA A 183 0.32 36.22 -21.58
C ALA A 183 1.82 36.49 -21.69
N LEU A 184 2.22 37.74 -21.91
CA LEU A 184 3.63 38.13 -22.00
C LEU A 184 4.39 37.93 -20.67
N LYS A 185 3.78 38.21 -19.53
CA LYS A 185 4.38 37.96 -18.21
C LYS A 185 4.62 36.46 -18.00
N LYS A 186 3.67 35.61 -18.35
CA LYS A 186 3.80 34.15 -18.28
C LYS A 186 4.92 33.63 -19.17
N LYS A 187 5.01 34.09 -20.44
CA LYS A 187 6.09 33.72 -21.36
C LYS A 187 7.46 34.15 -20.81
N LYS A 188 7.58 35.38 -20.28
CA LYS A 188 8.81 35.87 -19.62
C LYS A 188 9.18 35.05 -18.40
N SER A 189 8.20 34.62 -17.60
CA SER A 189 8.45 33.75 -16.44
C SER A 189 9.04 32.42 -16.86
N PHE A 190 8.45 31.77 -17.87
CA PHE A 190 8.99 30.53 -18.40
C PHE A 190 10.43 30.70 -18.94
N GLU A 191 10.69 31.75 -19.70
CA GLU A 191 12.04 32.02 -20.24
C GLU A 191 13.08 32.24 -19.11
N LYS A 192 12.71 32.92 -18.01
CA LYS A 192 13.59 33.06 -16.84
C LYS A 192 13.89 31.70 -16.20
N ILE A 193 12.90 30.86 -16.04
CA ILE A 193 13.05 29.52 -15.49
C ILE A 193 13.94 28.70 -16.42
N TRP A 194 13.60 28.63 -17.72
CA TRP A 194 14.35 27.84 -18.69
C TRP A 194 15.83 28.22 -18.79
N ASN A 195 16.12 29.51 -18.73
CA ASN A 195 17.48 30.03 -18.81
C ASN A 195 18.23 30.06 -17.48
N GLY A 196 17.58 29.61 -16.38
CA GLY A 196 18.19 29.60 -15.05
C GLY A 196 18.49 30.97 -14.48
N THR A 197 17.72 31.98 -14.88
CA THR A 197 17.91 33.39 -14.42
C THR A 197 16.93 33.79 -13.32
N ASP A 198 16.18 32.85 -12.79
CA ASP A 198 15.33 33.04 -11.61
C ASP A 198 16.13 32.73 -10.35
N ASP A 199 16.33 33.75 -9.48
CA ASP A 199 17.16 33.63 -8.28
C ASP A 199 16.61 32.66 -7.22
N ALA A 200 15.33 32.31 -7.31
CA ALA A 200 14.66 31.37 -6.41
C ALA A 200 14.84 29.93 -6.83
N LEU A 201 15.24 29.67 -8.07
CA LEU A 201 15.31 28.34 -8.68
C LEU A 201 16.74 28.02 -9.12
N GLU A 202 17.07 26.74 -9.04
CA GLU A 202 18.24 26.16 -9.67
C GLU A 202 17.77 25.21 -10.77
N ILE A 203 18.20 25.47 -12.01
CA ILE A 203 17.81 24.69 -13.17
C ILE A 203 18.99 23.84 -13.61
N LEU A 204 18.74 22.53 -13.68
CA LEU A 204 19.76 21.53 -13.98
C LEU A 204 19.41 20.78 -15.28
N ASP A 205 20.43 20.53 -16.07
CA ASP A 205 20.38 19.68 -17.25
C ASP A 205 21.08 18.35 -16.96
N PHE A 206 20.46 17.23 -17.34
CA PHE A 206 20.98 15.90 -17.07
C PHE A 206 21.16 15.11 -18.38
N PRO A 207 22.26 15.30 -19.11
CA PRO A 207 22.55 14.57 -20.34
C PRO A 207 22.50 13.05 -20.18
N LYS A 208 23.04 12.52 -19.09
CA LYS A 208 23.03 11.08 -18.80
C LYS A 208 21.62 10.53 -18.61
N LEU A 209 20.68 11.28 -18.02
CA LEU A 209 19.27 10.87 -17.92
C LEU A 209 18.65 10.75 -19.32
N LYS A 210 18.93 11.73 -20.20
CA LYS A 210 18.45 11.71 -21.58
C LYS A 210 19.02 10.53 -22.35
N ASP A 211 20.29 10.25 -22.22
CA ASP A 211 20.96 9.11 -22.83
C ASP A 211 20.38 7.78 -22.32
N GLU A 212 20.09 7.68 -21.02
CA GLU A 212 19.51 6.49 -20.44
C GLU A 212 18.06 6.26 -20.90
N ILE A 213 17.25 7.30 -21.04
CA ILE A 213 15.90 7.22 -21.61
C ILE A 213 15.98 6.70 -23.07
N ILE A 214 16.89 7.25 -23.87
CA ILE A 214 17.08 6.81 -25.25
C ILE A 214 17.52 5.35 -25.29
N ARG A 215 18.51 4.97 -24.47
CA ARG A 215 19.04 3.62 -24.39
C ARG A 215 17.99 2.59 -24.00
N ARG A 216 17.15 2.89 -23.01
CA ARG A 216 16.14 1.96 -22.48
C ARG A 216 14.93 1.81 -23.39
N TYR A 217 14.43 2.91 -23.94
CA TYR A 217 13.10 2.94 -24.50
C TYR A 217 13.03 3.15 -26.02
N LYS A 218 14.06 3.68 -26.67
CA LYS A 218 14.07 3.83 -28.12
C LYS A 218 14.26 2.49 -28.82
N LYS A 219 13.19 1.91 -29.32
CA LYS A 219 13.19 0.59 -29.99
C LYS A 219 12.77 0.64 -31.48
N SER A 220 11.86 1.55 -31.83
CA SER A 220 11.28 1.65 -33.17
C SER A 220 10.84 3.09 -33.45
N ALA A 221 10.39 3.37 -34.68
CA ALA A 221 9.72 4.63 -34.97
C ALA A 221 8.48 4.81 -34.13
N PRO A 222 8.19 6.05 -33.63
CA PRO A 222 7.06 6.30 -32.78
C PRO A 222 5.74 5.98 -33.50
N LYS A 223 4.83 5.33 -32.80
CA LYS A 223 3.45 5.09 -33.22
C LYS A 223 2.53 6.08 -32.53
N PHE A 224 1.66 6.72 -33.29
CA PHE A 224 0.62 7.60 -32.77
C PHE A 224 -0.71 6.85 -32.85
N ASP A 225 -1.37 6.66 -31.73
CA ASP A 225 -2.71 6.08 -31.68
C ASP A 225 -3.73 7.20 -31.89
N MET A 226 -4.22 7.30 -33.13
CA MET A 226 -5.16 8.34 -33.53
C MET A 226 -6.58 8.09 -33.01
N ASP A 227 -6.88 6.88 -32.54
CA ASP A 227 -8.20 6.47 -32.07
C ASP A 227 -8.40 6.69 -30.56
N GLU A 228 -7.31 6.81 -29.76
CA GLU A 228 -7.41 7.03 -28.31
C GLU A 228 -8.05 8.37 -27.95
N ASP A 229 -7.91 9.40 -28.77
CA ASP A 229 -8.47 10.74 -28.51
C ASP A 229 -9.99 10.80 -28.70
N VAL A 230 -10.58 9.81 -29.36
CA VAL A 230 -12.00 9.83 -29.77
C VAL A 230 -12.91 9.09 -28.79
N SER A 231 -12.38 8.28 -27.88
CA SER A 231 -13.18 7.33 -27.10
C SER A 231 -13.67 7.84 -25.73
N TYR A 232 -13.30 9.05 -25.28
CA TYR A 232 -13.74 9.58 -24.00
C TYR A 232 -14.78 10.70 -24.16
N GLU A 233 -16.06 10.35 -24.10
CA GLU A 233 -17.11 11.29 -23.74
C GLU A 233 -17.39 11.19 -22.23
N PRO A 234 -17.23 12.27 -21.46
CA PRO A 234 -17.71 12.28 -20.10
C PRO A 234 -19.23 12.10 -20.11
N PRO A 235 -19.81 11.40 -19.13
CA PRO A 235 -21.26 11.23 -19.06
C PRO A 235 -21.91 12.60 -18.94
N ARG A 236 -22.66 13.02 -19.97
CA ARG A 236 -23.47 14.23 -19.95
C ARG A 236 -24.55 14.09 -18.88
N LEU A 237 -24.49 14.93 -17.87
CA LEU A 237 -25.58 15.13 -16.91
C LEU A 237 -26.71 15.93 -17.61
N GLY A 238 -27.77 15.22 -17.92
CA GLY A 238 -29.07 15.81 -18.21
C GLY A 238 -29.36 16.19 -19.65
N GLU A 239 -29.91 15.24 -20.40
CA GLU A 239 -31.05 15.50 -21.28
C GLU A 239 -31.87 14.21 -21.40
N MET A 240 -33.02 14.20 -20.71
CA MET A 240 -34.09 13.24 -21.02
C MET A 240 -34.77 13.72 -22.29
N ASN A 241 -34.58 13.05 -23.41
CA ASN A 241 -35.47 13.11 -24.52
C ASN A 241 -36.10 11.74 -24.75
N LEU A 242 -37.42 11.71 -24.51
CA LEU A 242 -38.33 10.65 -24.94
C LEU A 242 -38.46 10.71 -26.47
N GLY A 243 -38.06 9.66 -27.16
CA GLY A 243 -38.29 9.51 -28.58
C GLY A 243 -37.85 8.15 -29.07
N GLU A 244 -38.84 7.29 -29.32
CA GLU A 244 -38.68 5.96 -29.91
C GLU A 244 -38.00 6.03 -31.29
N THR A 245 -37.01 5.20 -31.54
CA THR A 245 -36.91 4.43 -32.78
C THR A 245 -35.91 3.25 -32.63
N THR A 246 -36.42 2.12 -33.04
CA THR A 246 -35.80 0.81 -33.09
C THR A 246 -34.59 0.77 -34.04
N ALA A 247 -33.41 0.41 -33.53
CA ALA A 247 -32.39 -0.32 -34.30
C ALA A 247 -31.51 -1.11 -33.32
N ASN A 248 -31.48 -2.43 -33.52
CA ASN A 248 -30.70 -3.40 -32.78
C ASN A 248 -29.19 -3.13 -32.90
N TYR A 249 -28.60 -2.61 -31.84
CA TYR A 249 -27.22 -2.85 -31.45
C TYR A 249 -27.18 -2.93 -29.94
N SER A 250 -27.06 -4.13 -29.41
CA SER A 250 -26.82 -4.34 -27.99
C SER A 250 -25.36 -4.02 -27.69
N PRO A 251 -25.03 -2.92 -26.98
CA PRO A 251 -23.77 -2.85 -26.28
C PRO A 251 -23.86 -3.90 -25.16
N LEU A 252 -22.91 -4.79 -25.08
CA LEU A 252 -22.72 -5.67 -23.94
C LEU A 252 -22.44 -4.79 -22.72
N VAL A 253 -23.49 -4.29 -22.10
CA VAL A 253 -23.42 -3.76 -20.73
C VAL A 253 -23.00 -4.96 -19.88
N LYS A 254 -21.74 -5.00 -19.45
CA LYS A 254 -21.27 -5.99 -18.49
C LYS A 254 -22.17 -5.85 -17.26
N LYS A 255 -23.09 -6.80 -17.09
CA LYS A 255 -23.96 -6.86 -15.91
C LYS A 255 -23.06 -6.90 -14.69
N ASN A 256 -23.32 -6.05 -13.71
CA ASN A 256 -22.66 -6.09 -12.40
C ASN A 256 -23.22 -7.29 -11.61
N ALA A 257 -22.89 -8.50 -12.08
CA ALA A 257 -23.31 -9.73 -11.46
C ALA A 257 -22.06 -10.53 -11.11
N PRO A 258 -21.90 -10.96 -9.85
CA PRO A 258 -20.77 -11.76 -9.44
C PRO A 258 -20.70 -13.05 -10.25
N THR A 259 -19.55 -13.34 -10.81
CA THR A 259 -19.29 -14.54 -11.59
C THR A 259 -17.97 -15.15 -11.20
N MET A 260 -17.92 -16.49 -11.16
CA MET A 260 -16.68 -17.21 -10.91
C MET A 260 -15.76 -17.04 -12.13
N PRO A 261 -14.53 -16.52 -11.96
CA PRO A 261 -13.60 -16.41 -13.07
C PRO A 261 -13.11 -17.79 -13.51
N LYS A 262 -12.99 -18.04 -14.81
CA LYS A 262 -12.52 -19.34 -15.35
C LYS A 262 -11.17 -19.76 -14.76
N TRP A 263 -10.23 -18.82 -14.67
CA TRP A 263 -8.91 -19.10 -14.10
C TRP A 263 -8.99 -19.57 -12.64
N PHE A 264 -9.98 -19.12 -11.87
CA PHE A 264 -10.18 -19.55 -10.49
C PHE A 264 -10.89 -20.90 -10.44
N GLU A 265 -11.93 -21.15 -11.26
CA GLU A 265 -12.60 -22.44 -11.36
C GLU A 265 -11.66 -23.59 -11.74
N GLU A 266 -10.73 -23.32 -12.67
CA GLU A 266 -9.75 -24.30 -13.15
C GLU A 266 -8.62 -24.57 -12.14
N ASN A 267 -8.29 -23.58 -11.29
CA ASN A 267 -7.16 -23.65 -10.35
C ASN A 267 -7.55 -23.62 -8.87
N ILE A 268 -8.84 -23.68 -8.56
CA ILE A 268 -9.32 -23.70 -7.18
C ILE A 268 -8.89 -24.99 -6.48
N TYR A 269 -8.29 -24.87 -5.31
CA TYR A 269 -7.84 -26.01 -4.52
C TYR A 269 -9.01 -26.73 -3.84
N ASP A 270 -8.85 -28.02 -3.57
CA ASP A 270 -9.90 -28.86 -2.97
C ASP A 270 -10.37 -28.33 -1.62
N TYR A 271 -9.45 -27.86 -0.75
CA TYR A 271 -9.80 -27.26 0.53
C TYR A 271 -10.62 -25.95 0.37
N GLN A 272 -10.42 -25.19 -0.71
CA GLN A 272 -11.19 -23.98 -0.99
C GLN A 272 -12.62 -24.36 -1.45
N LYS A 273 -12.75 -25.39 -2.29
CA LYS A 273 -14.06 -25.94 -2.68
C LYS A 273 -14.81 -26.44 -1.47
N GLU A 274 -14.14 -27.24 -0.63
CA GLU A 274 -14.69 -27.76 0.62
C GLU A 274 -15.18 -26.63 1.54
N ALA A 275 -14.39 -25.57 1.71
CA ALA A 275 -14.77 -24.41 2.52
C ALA A 275 -16.07 -23.76 2.01
N ILE A 276 -16.17 -23.51 0.71
CA ILE A 276 -17.34 -22.89 0.08
C ILE A 276 -18.59 -23.80 0.22
N GLU A 277 -18.44 -25.11 -0.03
CA GLU A 277 -19.53 -26.06 0.08
C GLU A 277 -20.02 -26.23 1.51
N ASN A 278 -19.10 -26.35 2.48
CA ASN A 278 -19.45 -26.49 3.89
C ASN A 278 -20.16 -25.24 4.41
N TRP A 279 -19.72 -24.05 4.00
CA TRP A 279 -20.38 -22.80 4.35
C TRP A 279 -21.80 -22.72 3.75
N ALA A 280 -21.99 -23.16 2.52
CA ALA A 280 -23.30 -23.24 1.91
C ALA A 280 -24.22 -24.23 2.65
N LYS A 281 -23.71 -25.38 3.13
CA LYS A 281 -24.44 -26.35 3.96
C LYS A 281 -24.80 -25.78 5.35
N CYS A 282 -24.05 -24.78 5.84
CA CYS A 282 -24.33 -24.09 7.10
C CYS A 282 -25.22 -22.85 6.89
N ASP A 283 -26.13 -22.86 5.93
CA ASP A 283 -27.04 -21.75 5.60
C ASP A 283 -26.33 -20.41 5.36
N PHE A 284 -25.13 -20.46 4.79
CA PHE A 284 -24.27 -19.31 4.51
C PHE A 284 -23.90 -18.51 5.77
N CYS A 285 -23.70 -19.20 6.88
CA CYS A 285 -23.18 -18.67 8.14
C CYS A 285 -22.00 -19.52 8.61
N GLY A 286 -20.82 -18.92 8.79
CA GLY A 286 -19.66 -19.69 9.24
C GLY A 286 -18.33 -18.95 9.20
N ILE A 287 -17.28 -19.68 9.51
CA ILE A 287 -15.93 -19.21 9.69
C ILE A 287 -15.00 -19.98 8.77
N PHE A 288 -14.14 -19.26 8.02
CA PHE A 288 -12.99 -19.83 7.34
C PHE A 288 -11.75 -19.53 8.16
N ASP A 289 -11.31 -20.55 8.91
CA ASP A 289 -10.06 -20.53 9.67
C ASP A 289 -8.94 -21.03 8.76
N MET A 290 -8.27 -20.12 8.09
CA MET A 290 -7.27 -20.42 7.07
C MET A 290 -6.00 -19.62 7.30
N ALA A 291 -4.85 -20.29 7.21
CA ALA A 291 -3.54 -19.63 7.38
C ALA A 291 -3.33 -18.49 6.39
N THR A 292 -2.49 -17.51 6.76
CA THR A 292 -2.12 -16.40 5.88
C THR A 292 -1.39 -16.93 4.64
N GLY A 293 -1.76 -16.43 3.45
CA GLY A 293 -1.15 -16.86 2.19
C GLY A 293 -1.81 -18.06 1.50
N THR A 294 -2.88 -18.62 2.08
CA THR A 294 -3.61 -19.79 1.51
C THR A 294 -4.82 -19.39 0.65
N GLY A 295 -4.97 -18.11 0.30
CA GLY A 295 -6.03 -17.64 -0.59
C GLY A 295 -7.37 -17.39 0.07
N LYS A 296 -7.41 -17.00 1.37
CA LYS A 296 -8.64 -16.64 2.10
C LYS A 296 -9.56 -15.70 1.32
N THR A 297 -9.01 -14.61 0.76
CA THR A 297 -9.76 -13.59 0.02
C THR A 297 -10.47 -14.20 -1.19
N LEU A 298 -9.76 -14.96 -2.02
CA LEU A 298 -10.34 -15.61 -3.20
C LEU A 298 -11.38 -16.66 -2.82
N THR A 299 -11.15 -17.41 -1.73
CA THR A 299 -12.13 -18.39 -1.21
C THR A 299 -13.40 -17.68 -0.72
N GLY A 300 -13.24 -16.53 -0.02
CA GLY A 300 -14.36 -15.68 0.41
C GLY A 300 -15.15 -15.10 -0.76
N LEU A 301 -14.48 -14.72 -1.86
CA LEU A 301 -15.12 -14.25 -3.08
C LEU A 301 -15.86 -15.37 -3.80
N GLY A 302 -15.30 -16.57 -3.87
CA GLY A 302 -16.00 -17.76 -4.36
C GLY A 302 -17.26 -18.05 -3.55
N ALA A 303 -17.19 -17.92 -2.22
CA ALA A 303 -18.33 -18.05 -1.34
C ALA A 303 -19.41 -16.97 -1.60
N LEU A 304 -18.99 -15.72 -1.84
CA LEU A 304 -19.89 -14.62 -2.22
C LEU A 304 -20.63 -14.95 -3.52
N VAL A 305 -19.95 -15.41 -4.56
CA VAL A 305 -20.57 -15.81 -5.84
C VAL A 305 -21.64 -16.89 -5.58
N LYS A 306 -21.30 -17.91 -4.82
CA LYS A 306 -22.25 -19.00 -4.47
C LYS A 306 -23.48 -18.49 -3.72
N CYS A 307 -23.31 -17.53 -2.80
CA CYS A 307 -24.41 -16.88 -2.08
C CYS A 307 -25.27 -16.02 -3.01
N ALA A 308 -24.65 -15.29 -3.94
CA ALA A 308 -25.36 -14.48 -4.92
C ALA A 308 -26.21 -15.33 -5.87
N GLU A 309 -25.68 -16.44 -6.36
CA GLU A 309 -26.40 -17.42 -7.18
C GLU A 309 -27.63 -17.95 -6.45
N LYS A 310 -27.49 -18.37 -5.19
CA LYS A 310 -28.61 -18.80 -4.33
C LYS A 310 -29.73 -17.79 -4.24
N ASN A 311 -29.37 -16.50 -4.27
CA ASN A 311 -30.33 -15.38 -4.13
C ASN A 311 -30.73 -14.77 -5.49
N ASN A 312 -30.49 -15.46 -6.61
CA ASN A 312 -30.76 -14.95 -7.97
C ASN A 312 -30.14 -13.56 -8.23
N ASN A 313 -28.96 -13.30 -7.70
CA ASN A 313 -28.25 -12.02 -7.73
C ASN A 313 -29.03 -10.83 -7.10
N ILE A 314 -29.91 -11.13 -6.14
CA ILE A 314 -30.56 -10.11 -5.30
C ILE A 314 -29.92 -10.18 -3.91
N LEU A 315 -28.78 -9.51 -3.76
CA LEU A 315 -27.93 -9.58 -2.57
C LEU A 315 -27.18 -8.27 -2.35
N ALA A 316 -27.24 -7.75 -1.14
CA ALA A 316 -26.38 -6.68 -0.68
C ALA A 316 -25.19 -7.29 0.06
N THR A 317 -23.97 -6.99 -0.38
CA THR A 317 -22.76 -7.51 0.26
C THR A 317 -21.96 -6.37 0.88
N PHE A 318 -21.59 -6.54 2.14
CA PHE A 318 -20.67 -5.66 2.85
C PHE A 318 -19.42 -6.48 3.21
N ILE A 319 -18.27 -6.04 2.70
CA ILE A 319 -16.95 -6.59 3.02
C ILE A 319 -16.27 -5.61 3.96
N VAL A 320 -15.98 -6.05 5.17
CA VAL A 320 -15.44 -5.22 6.24
C VAL A 320 -14.01 -5.67 6.53
N VAL A 321 -13.07 -4.73 6.45
CA VAL A 321 -11.64 -4.99 6.66
C VAL A 321 -11.08 -4.03 7.71
N PRO A 322 -9.98 -4.37 8.42
CA PRO A 322 -9.48 -3.51 9.48
C PRO A 322 -8.91 -2.18 8.96
N TYR A 323 -8.21 -2.15 7.82
CA TYR A 323 -7.43 -1.00 7.35
C TYR A 323 -7.73 -0.61 5.91
N GLN A 324 -7.44 0.67 5.56
CA GLN A 324 -7.71 1.24 4.22
C GLN A 324 -6.96 0.52 3.09
N HIS A 325 -5.69 0.20 3.27
CA HIS A 325 -4.90 -0.51 2.26
C HIS A 325 -5.42 -1.92 1.95
N LEU A 326 -6.08 -2.58 2.91
CA LEU A 326 -6.77 -3.84 2.67
C LEU A 326 -8.03 -3.66 1.82
N VAL A 327 -8.72 -2.52 1.95
CA VAL A 327 -9.86 -2.20 1.08
C VAL A 327 -9.44 -2.23 -0.37
N GLU A 328 -8.30 -1.63 -0.72
CA GLU A 328 -7.80 -1.56 -2.10
C GLU A 328 -7.44 -2.94 -2.65
N GLN A 329 -6.78 -3.79 -1.84
CA GLN A 329 -6.50 -5.18 -2.24
C GLN A 329 -7.78 -5.98 -2.49
N TRP A 330 -8.77 -5.82 -1.60
CA TRP A 330 -10.07 -6.45 -1.80
C TRP A 330 -10.76 -5.95 -3.06
N VAL A 331 -10.65 -4.65 -3.40
CA VAL A 331 -11.20 -4.06 -4.62
C VAL A 331 -10.60 -4.73 -5.86
N GLU A 332 -9.26 -4.85 -5.93
CA GLU A 332 -8.57 -5.52 -7.03
C GLU A 332 -9.04 -6.97 -7.21
N ASP A 333 -9.21 -7.72 -6.12
CA ASP A 333 -9.68 -9.11 -6.18
C ASP A 333 -11.18 -9.21 -6.51
N VAL A 334 -12.01 -8.34 -5.96
CA VAL A 334 -13.46 -8.24 -6.22
C VAL A 334 -13.75 -7.97 -7.70
N GLU A 335 -12.96 -7.10 -8.33
CA GLU A 335 -13.11 -6.77 -9.76
C GLU A 335 -12.84 -7.96 -10.67
N LYS A 336 -11.93 -8.87 -10.29
CA LYS A 336 -11.67 -10.12 -11.03
C LYS A 336 -12.89 -11.04 -11.07
N PHE A 337 -13.82 -10.92 -10.12
CA PHE A 337 -15.07 -11.67 -10.05
C PHE A 337 -16.26 -10.95 -10.74
N ASN A 338 -15.96 -10.00 -11.63
CA ASN A 338 -16.94 -9.18 -12.36
C ASN A 338 -17.85 -8.34 -11.46
N ILE A 339 -17.33 -7.88 -10.33
CA ILE A 339 -18.04 -7.04 -9.37
C ILE A 339 -17.40 -5.65 -9.38
N LYS A 340 -18.22 -4.59 -9.52
CA LYS A 340 -17.77 -3.20 -9.35
C LYS A 340 -18.12 -2.74 -7.94
N PRO A 341 -17.17 -2.72 -6.99
CA PRO A 341 -17.47 -2.40 -5.61
C PRO A 341 -17.70 -0.90 -5.38
N ILE A 342 -18.43 -0.59 -4.32
CA ILE A 342 -18.47 0.73 -3.71
C ILE A 342 -17.35 0.75 -2.66
N VAL A 343 -16.42 1.66 -2.81
CA VAL A 343 -15.22 1.78 -1.96
C VAL A 343 -15.47 2.82 -0.89
N ALA A 344 -15.76 2.38 0.34
CA ALA A 344 -16.30 3.22 1.40
C ALA A 344 -15.33 3.39 2.58
N TYR A 345 -14.56 4.48 2.59
CA TYR A 345 -13.75 4.94 3.73
C TYR A 345 -13.48 6.46 3.64
N SER A 346 -12.90 7.07 4.68
CA SER A 346 -12.79 8.53 4.83
C SER A 346 -12.04 9.22 3.69
N THR A 347 -10.94 8.64 3.23
CA THR A 347 -10.07 9.12 2.15
C THR A 347 -10.23 8.33 0.86
N SER A 348 -11.42 7.75 0.64
CA SER A 348 -11.70 6.91 -0.52
C SER A 348 -11.48 7.66 -1.84
N PRO A 349 -10.85 7.02 -2.85
CA PRO A 349 -10.74 7.57 -4.20
C PRO A 349 -12.11 7.78 -4.86
N GLN A 350 -13.14 7.06 -4.40
CA GLN A 350 -14.53 7.31 -4.79
C GLN A 350 -15.15 8.38 -3.89
N SER A 351 -14.90 9.67 -4.14
CA SER A 351 -15.39 10.79 -3.33
C SER A 351 -16.92 10.79 -3.14
N ASN A 352 -17.69 10.25 -4.10
CA ASN A 352 -19.15 10.17 -4.09
C ASN A 352 -19.70 8.81 -3.59
N TRP A 353 -18.88 8.01 -2.86
CA TRP A 353 -19.29 6.67 -2.42
C TRP A 353 -20.58 6.65 -1.59
N LYS A 354 -20.86 7.72 -0.82
CA LYS A 354 -22.08 7.85 -0.02
C LYS A 354 -23.33 7.86 -0.90
N ASP A 355 -23.33 8.64 -1.99
CA ASP A 355 -24.45 8.72 -2.91
C ASP A 355 -24.59 7.46 -3.75
N ARG A 356 -23.46 6.85 -4.14
CA ARG A 356 -23.47 5.53 -4.80
C ARG A 356 -24.09 4.47 -3.91
N LEU A 357 -23.77 4.45 -2.61
CA LEU A 357 -24.34 3.50 -1.65
C LEU A 357 -25.84 3.72 -1.47
N LYS A 358 -26.28 4.97 -1.26
CA LYS A 358 -27.73 5.31 -1.20
C LYS A 358 -28.47 4.82 -2.45
N LYS A 359 -27.90 5.05 -3.64
CA LYS A 359 -28.49 4.60 -4.90
C LYS A 359 -28.56 3.08 -4.97
N ALA A 360 -27.47 2.38 -4.63
CA ALA A 360 -27.42 0.93 -4.66
C ALA A 360 -28.42 0.28 -3.69
N VAL A 361 -28.54 0.81 -2.47
CA VAL A 361 -29.53 0.37 -1.47
C VAL A 361 -30.96 0.57 -2.00
N ARG A 362 -31.27 1.72 -2.61
CA ARG A 362 -32.57 1.97 -3.22
C ARG A 362 -32.86 1.01 -4.36
N ASP A 363 -31.90 0.80 -5.27
CA ASP A 363 -32.04 -0.08 -6.42
C ASP A 363 -32.23 -1.55 -5.98
N GLN A 364 -31.54 -2.00 -4.94
CA GLN A 364 -31.69 -3.32 -4.36
C GLN A 364 -33.08 -3.53 -3.72
N ARG A 365 -33.68 -2.52 -3.09
CA ARG A 365 -35.04 -2.57 -2.53
C ARG A 365 -36.11 -2.81 -3.60
N ILE A 366 -35.92 -2.26 -4.81
CA ILE A 366 -36.83 -2.43 -5.95
C ILE A 366 -36.74 -3.87 -6.52
N ARG A 367 -35.75 -4.66 -6.09
CA ARG A 367 -35.53 -6.06 -6.50
C ARG A 367 -35.44 -6.26 -8.02
N SER A 368 -34.90 -5.30 -8.74
CA SER A 368 -34.61 -5.46 -10.16
C SER A 368 -33.56 -6.55 -10.35
N LYS A 369 -33.83 -7.54 -11.19
CA LYS A 369 -32.85 -8.62 -11.51
C LYS A 369 -31.53 -8.07 -12.04
N GLU A 370 -31.53 -6.87 -12.60
CA GLU A 370 -30.33 -6.23 -13.17
C GLU A 370 -29.57 -5.36 -12.17
N LYS A 371 -30.25 -4.87 -11.12
CA LYS A 371 -29.70 -3.93 -10.13
C LYS A 371 -29.86 -4.42 -8.68
N GLY A 372 -30.23 -5.67 -8.50
CA GLY A 372 -30.46 -6.26 -7.18
C GLY A 372 -29.18 -6.62 -6.41
N PHE A 373 -28.02 -6.60 -7.07
CA PHE A 373 -26.74 -6.90 -6.46
C PHE A 373 -25.89 -5.63 -6.32
N PHE A 374 -25.29 -5.45 -5.15
CA PHE A 374 -24.18 -4.55 -4.94
C PHE A 374 -23.19 -5.09 -3.91
N CYS A 375 -21.95 -4.64 -4.01
CA CYS A 375 -20.87 -4.94 -3.06
C CYS A 375 -20.28 -3.63 -2.56
N CYS A 376 -20.18 -3.48 -1.24
CA CYS A 376 -19.52 -2.37 -0.57
C CYS A 376 -18.33 -2.90 0.22
N VAL A 377 -17.13 -2.41 -0.10
CA VAL A 377 -15.90 -2.72 0.65
C VAL A 377 -15.57 -1.54 1.54
N THR A 378 -15.41 -1.78 2.84
CA THR A 378 -15.30 -0.72 3.83
C THR A 378 -14.35 -1.08 4.98
N THR A 379 -13.87 -0.06 5.71
CA THR A 379 -13.07 -0.27 6.92
C THR A 379 -13.95 -0.49 8.14
N ASN A 380 -13.38 -1.12 9.20
CA ASN A 380 -14.04 -1.25 10.51
C ASN A 380 -14.58 0.09 11.05
N ALA A 381 -13.81 1.18 10.88
CA ALA A 381 -14.21 2.50 11.36
C ALA A 381 -15.45 3.04 10.59
N THR A 382 -15.41 2.96 9.27
CA THR A 382 -16.52 3.44 8.41
C THR A 382 -17.76 2.56 8.56
N PHE A 383 -17.58 1.24 8.71
CA PHE A 383 -18.68 0.30 8.97
C PHE A 383 -19.49 0.70 10.22
N LYS A 384 -18.80 1.12 11.29
CA LYS A 384 -19.42 1.55 12.56
C LYS A 384 -20.04 2.96 12.51
N SER A 385 -19.88 3.71 11.42
CA SER A 385 -20.43 5.06 11.31
C SER A 385 -21.96 5.06 11.25
N SER A 386 -22.60 6.10 11.80
CA SER A 386 -24.06 6.27 11.79
C SER A 386 -24.63 6.23 10.37
N PHE A 387 -23.95 6.87 9.41
CA PHE A 387 -24.36 6.86 8.00
C PHE A 387 -24.40 5.43 7.43
N MET A 388 -23.36 4.64 7.65
CA MET A 388 -23.29 3.27 7.14
C MET A 388 -24.39 2.40 7.76
N GLN A 389 -24.60 2.51 9.07
CA GLN A 389 -25.62 1.75 9.77
C GLN A 389 -27.03 2.12 9.28
N GLU A 390 -27.32 3.40 9.04
CA GLU A 390 -28.57 3.85 8.43
C GLU A 390 -28.78 3.23 7.04
N GLN A 391 -27.74 3.17 6.20
CA GLN A 391 -27.85 2.54 4.89
C GLN A 391 -28.11 1.03 4.99
N ILE A 392 -27.47 0.33 5.94
CA ILE A 392 -27.68 -1.10 6.21
C ILE A 392 -29.14 -1.34 6.65
N ASP A 393 -29.70 -0.50 7.50
CA ASP A 393 -31.11 -0.59 7.93
C ASP A 393 -32.10 -0.46 6.77
N ASN A 394 -31.71 0.30 5.76
CA ASN A 394 -32.52 0.51 4.56
C ASN A 394 -32.41 -0.61 3.50
N VAL A 395 -31.52 -1.57 3.67
CA VAL A 395 -31.36 -2.73 2.75
C VAL A 395 -32.51 -3.72 2.92
N SER A 396 -32.90 -4.38 1.85
CA SER A 396 -33.87 -5.49 1.92
C SER A 396 -33.24 -6.75 2.55
N LYS A 397 -34.03 -7.81 2.76
CA LYS A 397 -33.71 -8.97 3.62
C LYS A 397 -32.43 -9.76 3.30
N ASN A 398 -31.83 -9.65 2.12
CA ASN A 398 -30.69 -10.48 1.73
C ASN A 398 -29.40 -9.65 1.88
N ILE A 399 -28.80 -9.69 3.07
CA ILE A 399 -27.54 -9.04 3.37
C ILE A 399 -26.50 -10.11 3.70
N LEU A 400 -25.37 -10.04 3.01
CA LEU A 400 -24.14 -10.81 3.31
C LEU A 400 -23.11 -9.87 3.95
N LEU A 401 -22.63 -10.27 5.11
CA LEU A 401 -21.50 -9.66 5.78
C LEU A 401 -20.29 -10.59 5.67
N ILE A 402 -19.22 -10.10 5.04
CA ILE A 402 -17.91 -10.74 5.05
C ILE A 402 -16.98 -9.87 5.89
N VAL A 403 -16.35 -10.47 6.89
CA VAL A 403 -15.38 -9.75 7.75
C VAL A 403 -14.02 -10.40 7.61
N ASP A 404 -13.07 -9.67 7.05
CA ASP A 404 -11.68 -10.11 6.99
C ASP A 404 -10.95 -9.72 8.28
N GLU A 405 -9.99 -10.57 8.68
CA GLU A 405 -9.33 -10.51 9.99
C GLU A 405 -10.36 -10.31 11.11
N ALA A 406 -11.38 -11.16 11.13
CA ALA A 406 -12.59 -11.01 11.93
C ALA A 406 -12.35 -10.88 13.44
N HIS A 407 -11.19 -11.32 13.93
CA HIS A 407 -10.79 -11.12 15.32
C HIS A 407 -10.73 -9.63 15.73
N ASN A 408 -10.51 -8.71 14.77
CA ASN A 408 -10.43 -7.27 15.04
C ASN A 408 -11.80 -6.64 15.39
N ILE A 409 -12.91 -7.27 14.96
CA ILE A 409 -14.26 -6.73 15.22
C ILE A 409 -14.91 -7.28 16.49
N GLY A 410 -14.24 -8.17 17.23
CA GLY A 410 -14.76 -8.80 18.44
C GLY A 410 -14.74 -7.94 19.72
N THR A 411 -14.31 -6.68 19.67
CA THR A 411 -14.31 -5.79 20.83
C THR A 411 -15.74 -5.43 21.27
N SER A 412 -15.97 -5.19 22.56
CA SER A 412 -17.29 -4.83 23.13
C SER A 412 -17.96 -3.68 22.39
N ASN A 413 -17.18 -2.67 21.99
CA ASN A 413 -17.67 -1.52 21.21
C ASN A 413 -18.09 -1.89 19.77
N SER A 414 -17.57 -2.97 19.21
CA SER A 414 -17.88 -3.40 17.84
C SER A 414 -19.01 -4.43 17.78
N GLN A 415 -19.18 -5.22 18.83
CA GLN A 415 -20.18 -6.30 18.90
C GLN A 415 -21.61 -5.81 18.62
N ARG A 416 -21.95 -4.60 19.06
CA ARG A 416 -23.29 -4.00 18.84
C ARG A 416 -23.66 -3.80 17.38
N PHE A 417 -22.69 -3.81 16.46
CA PHE A 417 -22.92 -3.66 15.03
C PHE A 417 -23.02 -5.02 14.31
N LEU A 418 -22.77 -6.10 15.03
CA LEU A 418 -22.88 -7.48 14.56
C LEU A 418 -24.19 -8.07 15.08
N ASP A 419 -25.25 -7.93 14.32
CA ASP A 419 -26.60 -8.30 14.72
C ASP A 419 -27.33 -9.17 13.69
N SER A 420 -28.63 -9.40 13.90
CA SER A 420 -29.46 -10.29 13.08
C SER A 420 -29.84 -9.72 11.70
N ARG A 421 -29.56 -8.45 11.38
CA ARG A 421 -29.79 -7.86 10.05
C ARG A 421 -29.03 -8.59 8.97
N PHE A 422 -27.83 -9.09 9.31
CA PHE A 422 -26.99 -9.87 8.39
C PHE A 422 -27.44 -11.32 8.37
N ARG A 423 -28.26 -11.66 7.37
CA ARG A 423 -28.77 -13.04 7.21
C ARG A 423 -27.63 -14.01 6.89
N TYR A 424 -26.67 -13.61 6.05
CA TYR A 424 -25.52 -14.40 5.65
C TYR A 424 -24.26 -13.77 6.24
N ARG A 425 -23.38 -14.62 6.79
CA ARG A 425 -22.21 -14.15 7.54
C ARG A 425 -21.01 -15.04 7.27
N LEU A 426 -19.89 -14.41 6.95
CA LEU A 426 -18.63 -15.11 6.73
C LEU A 426 -17.51 -14.37 7.47
N ALA A 427 -16.87 -15.05 8.41
CA ALA A 427 -15.64 -14.60 9.03
C ALA A 427 -14.44 -15.22 8.32
N LEU A 428 -13.47 -14.42 7.97
CA LEU A 428 -12.18 -14.84 7.45
C LEU A 428 -11.11 -14.52 8.50
N SER A 429 -10.34 -15.50 8.92
CA SER A 429 -9.25 -15.30 9.88
C SER A 429 -8.23 -16.43 9.77
N ALA A 430 -6.97 -16.17 10.10
CA ALA A 430 -5.97 -17.21 10.33
C ALA A 430 -6.09 -17.80 11.74
N THR A 431 -6.68 -17.07 12.66
CA THR A 431 -7.07 -17.49 14.01
C THR A 431 -8.16 -16.53 14.49
N LEU A 432 -9.33 -17.04 14.81
CA LEU A 432 -10.42 -16.21 15.33
C LEU A 432 -10.24 -15.85 16.81
N ASP A 433 -9.50 -16.67 17.53
CA ASP A 433 -9.26 -16.49 18.96
C ASP A 433 -8.55 -15.17 19.24
N ARG A 434 -9.05 -14.39 20.19
CA ARG A 434 -8.51 -13.09 20.58
C ARG A 434 -7.55 -13.26 21.76
N HIS A 435 -6.35 -12.70 21.63
CA HIS A 435 -5.37 -12.78 22.72
C HIS A 435 -5.90 -12.10 23.99
N LYS A 436 -5.96 -12.84 25.10
CA LYS A 436 -6.44 -12.39 26.41
C LYS A 436 -7.91 -11.87 26.44
N ASP A 437 -8.72 -12.16 25.41
CA ASP A 437 -10.13 -11.75 25.34
C ASP A 437 -11.03 -12.95 25.01
N VAL A 438 -11.31 -13.73 26.04
CA VAL A 438 -12.13 -14.96 25.96
C VAL A 438 -13.58 -14.61 25.60
N ASP A 439 -14.13 -13.53 26.19
CA ASP A 439 -15.52 -13.12 25.95
C ASP A 439 -15.72 -12.64 24.51
N GLY A 440 -14.80 -11.83 23.98
CA GLY A 440 -14.82 -11.40 22.58
C GLY A 440 -14.66 -12.57 21.61
N THR A 441 -13.84 -13.56 21.95
CA THR A 441 -13.69 -14.80 21.18
C THR A 441 -15.00 -15.60 21.17
N ALA A 442 -15.59 -15.86 22.33
CA ALA A 442 -16.86 -16.60 22.46
C ALA A 442 -18.00 -15.90 21.67
N PHE A 443 -18.07 -14.57 21.72
CA PHE A 443 -19.02 -13.80 20.95
C PHE A 443 -18.86 -14.03 19.43
N LEU A 444 -17.64 -13.98 18.91
CA LEU A 444 -17.40 -14.16 17.47
C LEU A 444 -17.82 -15.55 17.01
N TYR A 445 -17.48 -16.61 17.75
CA TYR A 445 -17.94 -17.97 17.42
C TYR A 445 -19.47 -18.10 17.50
N SER A 446 -20.10 -17.48 18.49
CA SER A 446 -21.56 -17.47 18.61
C SER A 446 -22.22 -16.74 17.44
N TYR A 447 -21.65 -15.62 17.02
CA TYR A 447 -22.23 -14.79 15.96
C TYR A 447 -22.04 -15.37 14.54
N PHE A 448 -20.83 -15.79 14.18
CA PHE A 448 -20.55 -16.34 12.86
C PHE A 448 -20.93 -17.82 12.73
N GLY A 449 -20.95 -18.57 13.81
CA GLY A 449 -21.36 -19.96 13.82
C GLY A 449 -20.19 -20.93 13.68
N LYS A 450 -20.40 -22.01 12.89
CA LYS A 450 -19.45 -23.12 12.79
C LYS A 450 -18.20 -22.74 11.97
N VAL A 451 -17.08 -23.37 12.33
CA VAL A 451 -15.88 -23.41 11.48
C VAL A 451 -16.15 -24.34 10.31
N CYS A 452 -16.25 -23.77 9.10
CA CYS A 452 -16.53 -24.49 7.87
C CYS A 452 -15.28 -25.17 7.29
N ILE A 453 -14.13 -24.58 7.56
CA ILE A 453 -12.81 -25.11 7.22
C ILE A 453 -11.78 -24.65 8.26
N SER A 454 -10.89 -25.54 8.67
CA SER A 454 -9.65 -25.22 9.37
C SER A 454 -8.48 -25.68 8.54
N TYR A 455 -7.75 -24.71 7.96
CA TYR A 455 -6.61 -24.95 7.11
C TYR A 455 -5.36 -24.26 7.70
N THR A 456 -4.70 -25.03 8.58
CA THR A 456 -3.58 -24.54 9.39
C THR A 456 -2.32 -24.30 8.56
N LEU A 457 -1.38 -23.52 9.11
CA LEU A 457 -0.08 -23.27 8.49
C LEU A 457 0.70 -24.59 8.25
N GLU A 458 0.63 -25.50 9.21
CA GLU A 458 1.25 -26.85 9.14
C GLU A 458 0.73 -27.63 7.93
N LYS A 459 -0.60 -27.73 7.80
CA LYS A 459 -1.24 -28.41 6.67
C LYS A 459 -0.86 -27.75 5.33
N ALA A 460 -0.82 -26.43 5.29
CA ALA A 460 -0.46 -25.67 4.09
C ALA A 460 1.00 -25.88 3.66
N ILE A 461 1.93 -26.05 4.60
CA ILE A 461 3.32 -26.39 4.32
C ILE A 461 3.41 -27.86 3.86
N ALA A 462 2.79 -28.79 4.59
CA ALA A 462 2.82 -30.22 4.29
C ALA A 462 2.25 -30.52 2.89
N GLU A 463 1.16 -29.87 2.50
CA GLU A 463 0.54 -29.99 1.18
C GLU A 463 1.26 -29.15 0.10
N GLY A 464 2.37 -28.50 0.46
CA GLY A 464 3.15 -27.70 -0.47
C GLY A 464 2.39 -26.49 -1.03
N LYS A 465 1.43 -25.92 -0.31
CA LYS A 465 0.74 -24.68 -0.68
C LYS A 465 1.48 -23.44 -0.17
N LEU A 466 2.28 -23.61 0.87
CA LEU A 466 3.26 -22.62 1.33
C LEU A 466 4.67 -23.19 1.18
N THR A 467 5.66 -22.31 1.20
CA THR A 467 7.08 -22.65 1.07
C THR A 467 7.59 -23.18 2.42
N PRO A 468 8.31 -24.30 2.50
CA PRO A 468 8.99 -24.73 3.71
C PRO A 468 10.07 -23.71 4.12
N TYR A 469 10.49 -23.72 5.38
CA TYR A 469 11.43 -22.73 5.87
C TYR A 469 12.44 -23.28 6.88
N LYS A 470 13.59 -22.62 6.94
CA LYS A 470 14.60 -22.79 7.99
C LYS A 470 14.46 -21.66 9.00
N TYR A 471 14.53 -22.02 10.27
CA TYR A 471 14.46 -21.06 11.38
C TYR A 471 15.82 -20.98 12.10
N LYS A 472 16.30 -19.75 12.29
CA LYS A 472 17.60 -19.47 12.92
C LYS A 472 17.41 -18.44 14.03
N PRO A 473 17.19 -18.87 15.28
CA PRO A 473 17.16 -17.97 16.44
C PRO A 473 18.57 -17.46 16.76
N ILE A 474 18.72 -16.15 16.85
CA ILE A 474 19.96 -15.45 17.18
C ILE A 474 19.82 -14.86 18.58
N LEU A 475 20.59 -15.38 19.53
CA LEU A 475 20.55 -14.86 20.90
C LEU A 475 21.24 -13.51 20.99
N VAL A 476 20.55 -12.56 21.63
CA VAL A 476 21.05 -11.24 21.95
C VAL A 476 20.77 -10.97 23.41
N TYR A 477 21.72 -10.38 24.10
CA TYR A 477 21.62 -10.09 25.53
C TYR A 477 21.51 -8.58 25.77
N PHE A 478 20.79 -8.17 26.82
CA PHE A 478 20.80 -6.78 27.23
C PHE A 478 22.19 -6.31 27.66
N THR A 479 22.45 -5.03 27.49
CA THR A 479 23.52 -4.35 28.20
C THR A 479 23.13 -4.19 29.68
N ASP A 480 24.09 -3.88 30.57
CA ASP A 480 23.81 -3.69 31.99
C ASP A 480 22.80 -2.54 32.23
N ASP A 481 22.91 -1.47 31.44
CA ASP A 481 22.00 -0.32 31.52
C ASP A 481 20.58 -0.72 31.07
N GLU A 482 20.44 -1.42 29.95
CA GLU A 482 19.14 -1.90 29.45
C GLU A 482 18.47 -2.87 30.42
N LEU A 483 19.25 -3.76 31.02
CA LEU A 483 18.76 -4.71 32.05
C LEU A 483 18.28 -3.97 33.29
N SER A 484 19.02 -2.94 33.71
CA SER A 484 18.66 -2.11 34.87
C SER A 484 17.33 -1.36 34.61
N GLU A 485 17.21 -0.71 33.45
CA GLU A 485 15.97 -0.01 33.06
C GLU A 485 14.80 -0.98 32.90
N TYR A 486 14.99 -2.13 32.24
CA TYR A 486 13.97 -3.17 32.11
C TYR A 486 13.43 -3.64 33.46
N LYS A 487 14.32 -3.86 34.45
CA LYS A 487 13.94 -4.25 35.81
C LYS A 487 13.20 -3.15 36.52
N GLN A 488 13.66 -1.91 36.44
CA GLN A 488 13.00 -0.76 37.08
C GLN A 488 11.56 -0.65 36.58
N ILE A 489 11.36 -0.63 35.25
CA ILE A 489 10.01 -0.55 34.68
C ILE A 489 9.17 -1.77 35.03
N SER A 490 9.76 -2.98 35.06
CA SER A 490 9.04 -4.20 35.44
C SER A 490 8.52 -4.14 36.88
N ASN A 491 9.31 -3.59 37.79
CA ASN A 491 8.89 -3.41 39.19
C ASN A 491 7.81 -2.32 39.31
N GLU A 492 7.90 -1.26 38.55
CA GLU A 492 6.91 -0.18 38.52
C GLU A 492 5.56 -0.68 37.98
N ILE A 493 5.54 -1.50 36.96
CA ILE A 493 4.32 -2.12 36.40
C ILE A 493 3.54 -2.88 37.49
N LEU A 494 4.24 -3.55 38.43
CA LEU A 494 3.57 -4.29 39.52
C LEU A 494 2.74 -3.38 40.41
N LEU A 495 3.07 -2.10 40.54
CA LEU A 495 2.32 -1.13 41.35
C LEU A 495 1.04 -0.66 40.64
N HIS A 496 0.92 -0.88 39.34
CA HIS A 496 -0.20 -0.47 38.50
C HIS A 496 -1.13 -1.61 38.11
N VAL A 497 -1.03 -2.74 38.81
CA VAL A 497 -1.91 -3.90 38.65
C VAL A 497 -3.19 -3.67 39.43
N THR A 498 -4.32 -3.69 38.73
CA THR A 498 -5.66 -3.53 39.33
C THR A 498 -6.49 -4.79 39.14
N GLN A 499 -7.39 -5.09 40.10
CA GLN A 499 -8.36 -6.17 39.96
C GLN A 499 -9.72 -5.57 39.57
N LYS A 500 -10.19 -5.83 38.35
CA LYS A 500 -11.54 -5.49 37.87
C LYS A 500 -12.29 -6.76 37.50
N ASN A 501 -13.47 -6.97 38.09
CA ASN A 501 -14.34 -8.11 37.81
C ASN A 501 -13.65 -9.48 37.90
N GLY A 502 -12.72 -9.64 38.86
CA GLY A 502 -11.96 -10.89 39.04
C GLY A 502 -10.84 -11.12 38.04
N LYS A 503 -10.63 -10.17 37.10
CA LYS A 503 -9.49 -10.17 36.15
C LYS A 503 -8.42 -9.19 36.61
N VAL A 504 -7.18 -9.58 36.40
CA VAL A 504 -6.01 -8.72 36.64
C VAL A 504 -5.79 -7.87 35.40
N GLU A 505 -5.96 -6.56 35.55
CA GLU A 505 -5.77 -5.59 34.47
C GLU A 505 -4.75 -4.52 34.91
N LEU A 506 -4.07 -3.93 33.93
CA LEU A 506 -3.22 -2.77 34.16
C LEU A 506 -4.09 -1.50 34.11
N ASP A 507 -3.76 -0.52 34.90
CA ASP A 507 -4.29 0.82 34.71
C ASP A 507 -3.63 1.49 33.48
N PRO A 508 -4.11 2.63 32.99
CA PRO A 508 -3.56 3.28 31.79
C PRO A 508 -2.06 3.59 31.85
N TYR A 509 -1.55 3.92 33.05
CA TYR A 509 -0.12 4.17 33.22
C TYR A 509 0.69 2.85 33.24
N GLY A 510 0.15 1.79 33.81
CA GLY A 510 0.74 0.45 33.73
C GLY A 510 0.79 -0.09 32.31
N GLU A 511 -0.24 0.20 31.48
CA GLU A 511 -0.22 -0.13 30.05
C GLU A 511 0.88 0.64 29.31
N TYR A 512 1.03 1.93 29.58
CA TYR A 512 2.13 2.75 29.04
C TYR A 512 3.50 2.17 29.42
N LEU A 513 3.72 1.83 30.68
CA LEU A 513 4.96 1.22 31.15
C LEU A 513 5.22 -0.15 30.50
N ALA A 514 4.19 -0.95 30.26
CA ALA A 514 4.33 -2.22 29.56
C ALA A 514 4.77 -2.03 28.10
N ILE A 515 4.25 -1.01 27.42
CA ILE A 515 4.70 -0.60 26.08
C ILE A 515 6.16 -0.14 26.13
N LYS A 516 6.53 0.74 27.06
CA LYS A 516 7.90 1.21 27.25
C LYS A 516 8.87 0.04 27.47
N ARG A 517 8.53 -0.90 28.34
CA ARG A 517 9.31 -2.12 28.58
C ARG A 517 9.48 -2.97 27.32
N SER A 518 8.43 -3.12 26.51
CA SER A 518 8.51 -3.88 25.25
C SER A 518 9.43 -3.22 24.23
N ARG A 519 9.55 -1.89 24.26
CA ARG A 519 10.44 -1.12 23.39
C ARG A 519 11.91 -1.38 23.71
N ILE A 520 12.28 -1.51 24.98
CA ILE A 520 13.65 -1.90 25.38
C ILE A 520 14.02 -3.25 24.76
N VAL A 521 13.10 -4.22 24.82
CA VAL A 521 13.32 -5.55 24.22
C VAL A 521 13.48 -5.47 22.70
N ALA A 522 12.64 -4.68 22.04
CA ALA A 522 12.68 -4.51 20.59
C ALA A 522 13.93 -3.77 20.13
N GLY A 523 14.35 -2.74 20.88
CA GLY A 523 15.46 -1.85 20.56
C GLY A 523 16.82 -2.25 21.13
N ALA A 524 16.98 -3.44 21.72
CA ALA A 524 18.24 -3.87 22.37
C ALA A 524 19.47 -3.62 21.45
N ASN A 525 20.44 -2.86 21.94
CA ASN A 525 21.58 -2.34 21.17
C ASN A 525 22.40 -3.44 20.49
N ASN A 526 22.62 -4.53 21.21
CA ASN A 526 23.41 -5.66 20.71
C ASN A 526 22.76 -6.36 19.48
N LYS A 527 21.50 -6.07 19.16
CA LYS A 527 20.84 -6.57 17.93
C LYS A 527 21.48 -6.02 16.67
N LEU A 528 21.94 -4.77 16.67
CA LEU A 528 22.55 -4.16 15.49
C LEU A 528 23.88 -4.85 15.14
N ASP A 529 24.69 -5.18 16.14
CA ASP A 529 25.95 -5.89 15.92
C ASP A 529 25.71 -7.34 15.48
N ALA A 530 24.75 -8.01 16.11
CA ALA A 530 24.35 -9.35 15.67
C ALA A 530 23.78 -9.33 14.24
N PHE A 531 23.00 -8.29 13.88
CA PHE A 531 22.48 -8.12 12.52
C PHE A 531 23.59 -7.90 11.50
N ARG A 532 24.58 -7.04 11.79
CA ARG A 532 25.75 -6.82 10.90
C ARG A 532 26.45 -8.13 10.55
N LYS A 533 26.64 -8.98 11.55
CA LYS A 533 27.30 -10.27 11.38
C LYS A 533 26.52 -11.22 10.48
N GLU A 534 25.19 -11.31 10.68
CA GLU A 534 24.37 -12.24 9.91
C GLU A 534 24.08 -11.75 8.50
N ILE A 535 23.89 -10.42 8.30
CA ILE A 535 23.54 -9.85 7.00
C ILE A 535 24.72 -9.85 6.01
N GLU A 536 25.97 -9.91 6.49
CA GLU A 536 27.14 -9.89 5.62
C GLU A 536 27.14 -11.04 4.59
N ALA A 537 26.62 -12.20 4.97
CA ALA A 537 26.47 -13.35 4.08
C ALA A 537 25.39 -13.14 2.99
N TYR A 538 24.63 -12.05 3.07
CA TYR A 538 23.48 -11.73 2.21
C TYR A 538 23.69 -10.48 1.36
N LYS A 539 24.83 -9.81 1.42
CA LYS A 539 25.06 -8.54 0.71
C LYS A 539 24.86 -8.61 -0.81
N GLU A 540 25.08 -9.78 -1.42
CA GLU A 540 24.87 -10.01 -2.85
C GLU A 540 23.53 -10.71 -3.15
N LYS A 541 22.70 -10.97 -2.13
CA LYS A 541 21.42 -11.65 -2.29
C LYS A 541 20.29 -10.64 -2.39
N GLU A 542 19.15 -11.11 -2.90
CA GLU A 542 17.92 -10.35 -3.11
C GLU A 542 16.77 -10.95 -2.31
N ASN A 543 15.64 -10.23 -2.29
CA ASN A 543 14.39 -10.66 -1.67
C ASN A 543 14.48 -10.79 -0.14
N ILE A 544 15.14 -9.81 0.49
CA ILE A 544 15.38 -9.74 1.93
C ILE A 544 14.36 -8.79 2.56
N LEU A 545 13.75 -9.22 3.64
CA LEU A 545 12.88 -8.41 4.47
C LEU A 545 13.47 -8.25 5.86
N VAL A 546 13.56 -7.03 6.37
CA VAL A 546 14.01 -6.73 7.72
C VAL A 546 12.87 -6.09 8.52
N TYR A 547 12.40 -6.78 9.56
CA TYR A 547 11.39 -6.26 10.48
C TYR A 547 12.04 -5.53 11.64
N CYS A 548 11.72 -4.24 11.76
CA CYS A 548 12.11 -3.37 12.87
C CYS A 548 10.98 -3.16 13.87
N GLY A 549 11.29 -2.59 15.03
CA GLY A 549 10.32 -2.18 16.04
C GLY A 549 9.34 -1.11 15.53
N ALA A 550 8.12 -1.15 16.01
CA ALA A 550 7.12 -0.14 15.68
C ALA A 550 7.31 1.14 16.48
N THR A 551 7.41 2.27 15.78
CA THR A 551 7.11 3.58 16.37
C THR A 551 5.60 3.76 16.37
N THR A 552 5.07 4.23 17.49
CA THR A 552 3.70 4.70 17.67
C THR A 552 2.59 3.84 17.04
N THR A 553 2.02 2.95 17.80
CA THR A 553 0.58 2.72 17.74
C THR A 553 -0.10 4.07 17.99
N ASN A 554 -1.20 4.35 17.25
CA ASN A 554 -2.17 5.36 17.64
C ASN A 554 -2.60 5.12 19.08
N LEU A 555 -1.82 5.63 20.01
CA LEU A 555 -2.29 5.88 21.37
C LEU A 555 -3.19 7.11 21.20
N ASP A 556 -4.41 7.01 21.68
CA ASP A 556 -5.35 8.13 21.77
C ASP A 556 -4.61 9.38 22.22
N GLU A 557 -4.96 10.54 21.64
CA GLU A 557 -4.32 11.84 21.90
C GLU A 557 -4.14 12.20 23.37
N ASP A 558 -4.83 11.51 24.28
CA ASP A 558 -4.72 11.66 25.72
C ASP A 558 -3.46 11.02 26.35
N SER A 559 -2.79 10.08 25.69
CA SER A 559 -1.57 9.43 26.20
C SER A 559 -0.28 10.22 25.86
N CYS A 560 -0.34 11.16 24.91
CA CYS A 560 0.80 12.02 24.54
C CYS A 560 1.20 13.08 25.58
N LYS A 561 0.52 13.11 26.75
CA LYS A 561 0.77 14.12 27.78
C LYS A 561 2.04 13.89 28.62
N TYR A 562 2.71 12.74 28.46
CA TYR A 562 3.75 12.34 29.41
C TYR A 562 5.19 12.32 28.90
N ASP A 563 5.46 12.36 27.56
CA ASP A 563 6.86 12.41 27.12
C ASP A 563 7.08 12.97 25.69
N ASN A 564 7.83 14.05 25.61
CA ASN A 564 8.29 14.67 24.35
C ASN A 564 9.61 14.09 23.81
N CYS A 565 10.16 13.01 24.39
CA CYS A 565 11.52 12.53 24.09
C CYS A 565 11.61 11.14 23.41
N GLU A 566 10.52 10.38 23.27
CA GLU A 566 10.62 8.95 22.94
C GLU A 566 10.49 8.57 21.45
N SER A 567 10.01 9.46 20.58
CA SER A 567 9.97 9.22 19.11
C SER A 567 11.38 9.07 18.50
N GLN A 568 12.42 9.50 19.18
CA GLN A 568 13.80 9.47 18.68
C GLN A 568 14.48 8.09 18.69
N THR A 569 14.05 7.11 19.52
CA THR A 569 14.80 5.85 19.69
C THR A 569 14.43 4.78 18.68
N GLU A 570 13.19 4.74 18.22
CA GLU A 570 12.73 3.71 17.26
C GLU A 570 12.96 4.17 15.82
N GLU A 571 12.82 5.44 15.54
CA GLU A 571 13.30 6.05 14.31
C GLU A 571 14.82 5.77 14.13
N ARG A 572 15.55 5.66 15.23
CA ARG A 572 16.96 5.25 15.25
C ARG A 572 17.21 3.82 14.77
N GLN A 573 16.37 2.83 15.11
CA GLN A 573 16.61 1.45 14.69
C GLN A 573 16.44 1.26 13.18
N ILE A 574 15.34 1.74 12.60
CA ILE A 574 15.12 1.65 11.15
C ILE A 574 16.17 2.46 10.37
N VAL A 575 16.55 3.64 10.88
CA VAL A 575 17.62 4.47 10.29
C VAL A 575 18.96 3.74 10.37
N ALA A 576 19.31 3.18 11.53
CA ALA A 576 20.54 2.45 11.74
C ALA A 576 20.64 1.22 10.81
N ILE A 577 19.57 0.43 10.70
CA ILE A 577 19.51 -0.73 9.83
C ILE A 577 19.61 -0.33 8.35
N THR A 578 18.91 0.74 7.95
CA THR A 578 19.00 1.25 6.58
C THR A 578 20.42 1.70 6.25
N LYS A 579 21.13 2.34 7.21
CA LYS A 579 22.54 2.72 7.05
C LYS A 579 23.45 1.50 6.96
N ILE A 580 23.25 0.49 7.79
CA ILE A 580 24.02 -0.76 7.72
C ILE A 580 23.85 -1.39 6.33
N LEU A 581 22.63 -1.57 5.87
CA LEU A 581 22.35 -2.18 4.57
C LEU A 581 22.88 -1.33 3.40
N GLY A 582 22.57 -0.03 3.38
CA GLY A 582 22.90 0.85 2.26
C GLY A 582 24.36 1.28 2.23
N ASN A 583 24.92 1.68 3.38
CA ASN A 583 26.24 2.28 3.44
C ASN A 583 27.36 1.27 3.76
N GLU A 584 27.12 0.38 4.74
CA GLU A 584 28.15 -0.59 5.14
C GLU A 584 28.19 -1.81 4.20
N MET A 585 26.99 -2.32 3.78
CA MET A 585 26.88 -3.50 2.92
C MET A 585 26.70 -3.16 1.44
N ASN A 586 26.56 -1.88 1.08
CA ASN A 586 26.33 -1.39 -0.28
C ASN A 586 25.12 -2.03 -0.99
N MET A 587 24.07 -2.34 -0.24
CA MET A 587 22.85 -2.98 -0.72
C MET A 587 21.84 -1.93 -1.18
N LYS A 588 21.02 -2.28 -2.18
CA LYS A 588 19.87 -1.48 -2.63
C LYS A 588 18.70 -1.72 -1.67
N VAL A 589 18.41 -0.74 -0.83
CA VAL A 589 17.42 -0.86 0.25
C VAL A 589 16.36 0.24 0.15
N ALA A 590 15.12 -0.09 0.53
CA ALA A 590 14.04 0.88 0.74
C ALA A 590 13.40 0.67 2.12
N ARG A 591 12.87 1.75 2.69
CA ARG A 591 12.00 1.69 3.86
C ARG A 591 10.56 1.47 3.44
N TYR A 592 9.81 0.85 4.33
CA TYR A 592 8.38 0.63 4.17
C TYR A 592 7.69 0.88 5.50
N THR A 593 7.20 2.10 5.68
CA THR A 593 6.62 2.60 6.94
C THR A 593 5.19 3.14 6.74
N SER A 594 4.64 3.81 7.74
CA SER A 594 3.36 4.52 7.61
C SER A 594 3.48 5.86 6.87
N GLU A 595 4.70 6.35 6.67
CA GLU A 595 4.96 7.65 6.07
C GLU A 595 4.85 7.63 4.55
N GLU A 596 5.14 6.47 3.91
CA GLU A 596 4.99 6.32 2.47
C GLU A 596 3.51 6.30 2.06
N ASP A 597 3.18 7.09 1.03
CA ASP A 597 1.86 7.06 0.42
C ASP A 597 1.61 5.75 -0.38
N ILE A 598 0.38 5.56 -0.85
CA ILE A 598 -0.04 4.33 -1.54
C ILE A 598 0.79 4.10 -2.81
N VAL A 599 1.07 5.15 -3.57
CA VAL A 599 1.85 5.07 -4.83
C VAL A 599 3.28 4.67 -4.53
N GLN A 600 3.90 5.29 -3.53
CA GLN A 600 5.26 4.97 -3.08
C GLN A 600 5.37 3.52 -2.63
N ARG A 601 4.41 3.02 -1.85
CA ARG A 601 4.36 1.62 -1.40
C ARG A 601 4.24 0.65 -2.57
N GLN A 602 3.41 0.95 -3.57
CA GLN A 602 3.29 0.14 -4.77
C GLN A 602 4.60 0.11 -5.55
N MET A 603 5.27 1.26 -5.70
CA MET A 603 6.57 1.36 -6.37
C MET A 603 7.66 0.55 -5.65
N ILE A 604 7.73 0.64 -4.31
CA ILE A 604 8.69 -0.15 -3.51
C ILE A 604 8.44 -1.64 -3.72
N CYS A 605 7.18 -2.08 -3.64
CA CYS A 605 6.82 -3.48 -3.88
C CYS A 605 7.17 -3.95 -5.29
N GLN A 606 6.97 -3.09 -6.30
CA GLN A 606 7.28 -3.40 -7.70
C GLN A 606 8.80 -3.54 -7.90
N LYS A 607 9.59 -2.56 -7.47
CA LYS A 607 11.06 -2.59 -7.54
C LYS A 607 11.66 -3.80 -6.82
N PHE A 608 11.07 -4.18 -5.68
CA PHE A 608 11.51 -5.35 -4.94
C PHE A 608 11.21 -6.67 -5.68
N LYS A 609 10.06 -6.76 -6.35
CA LYS A 609 9.72 -7.91 -7.20
C LYS A 609 10.63 -8.05 -8.40
N GLU A 610 11.07 -6.93 -8.96
CA GLU A 610 11.93 -6.84 -10.15
C GLU A 610 13.42 -7.05 -9.84
N GLY A 611 13.80 -7.08 -8.54
CA GLY A 611 15.20 -7.20 -8.12
C GLY A 611 15.97 -5.87 -8.12
N ASP A 612 15.31 -4.75 -8.41
CA ASP A 612 15.90 -3.42 -8.30
C ASP A 612 16.20 -3.02 -6.86
N LEU A 613 15.48 -3.62 -5.90
CA LEU A 613 15.74 -3.55 -4.48
C LEU A 613 16.10 -4.92 -3.94
N GLN A 614 17.20 -5.01 -3.19
CA GLN A 614 17.65 -6.23 -2.54
C GLN A 614 16.94 -6.45 -1.21
N ALA A 615 16.68 -5.36 -0.47
CA ALA A 615 16.07 -5.42 0.85
C ALA A 615 14.99 -4.37 1.08
N ILE A 616 13.98 -4.74 1.85
CA ILE A 616 12.98 -3.83 2.41
C ILE A 616 13.13 -3.82 3.93
N VAL A 617 13.23 -2.64 4.53
CA VAL A 617 13.19 -2.45 5.98
C VAL A 617 11.80 -1.94 6.38
N ALA A 618 11.11 -2.71 7.19
CA ALA A 618 9.71 -2.44 7.51
C ALA A 618 9.44 -2.37 9.01
N ILE A 619 8.53 -1.48 9.38
CA ILE A 619 7.89 -1.44 10.68
C ILE A 619 6.46 -1.96 10.48
N LYS A 620 5.84 -2.55 11.47
CA LYS A 620 4.43 -3.06 11.55
C LYS A 620 3.52 -3.01 10.30
N CYS A 621 3.71 -2.05 9.40
CA CYS A 621 2.87 -1.84 8.21
C CYS A 621 2.89 -2.99 7.20
N LEU A 622 3.88 -3.90 7.31
CA LEU A 622 3.87 -5.17 6.58
C LEU A 622 3.16 -6.31 7.34
N ASP A 623 2.74 -6.10 8.59
CA ASP A 623 2.07 -7.15 9.37
C ASP A 623 0.67 -7.44 8.83
N GLU A 624 0.03 -6.47 8.18
CA GLU A 624 -1.30 -6.63 7.60
C GLU A 624 -1.35 -5.99 6.19
N GLY A 625 -1.91 -6.69 5.22
CA GLY A 625 -2.34 -6.13 3.95
C GLY A 625 -1.33 -6.07 2.79
N VAL A 626 -0.04 -6.40 2.94
CA VAL A 626 0.92 -6.34 1.83
C VAL A 626 1.19 -7.72 1.24
N ASN A 627 1.16 -7.81 -0.10
CA ASN A 627 1.40 -9.04 -0.82
C ASN A 627 2.75 -9.01 -1.55
N ILE A 628 3.81 -9.52 -0.89
CA ILE A 628 5.15 -9.65 -1.48
C ILE A 628 5.58 -11.13 -1.45
N PRO A 629 5.20 -11.95 -2.44
CA PRO A 629 5.54 -13.38 -2.46
C PRO A 629 7.03 -13.67 -2.65
N SER A 630 7.78 -12.72 -3.21
CA SER A 630 9.20 -12.88 -3.53
C SER A 630 10.14 -12.92 -2.33
N ILE A 631 9.69 -12.58 -1.10
CA ILE A 631 10.54 -12.61 0.10
C ILE A 631 11.12 -14.01 0.30
N LYS A 632 12.46 -14.13 0.31
CA LYS A 632 13.19 -15.38 0.54
C LYS A 632 13.78 -15.44 1.95
N THR A 633 14.30 -14.32 2.44
CA THR A 633 14.95 -14.24 3.76
C THR A 633 14.29 -13.13 4.58
N ALA A 634 13.98 -13.42 5.83
CA ALA A 634 13.44 -12.44 6.77
C ALA A 634 14.31 -12.33 8.01
N PHE A 635 14.70 -11.12 8.38
CA PHE A 635 15.39 -10.78 9.62
C PHE A 635 14.41 -10.09 10.56
N ILE A 636 14.08 -10.71 11.69
CA ILE A 636 13.10 -10.20 12.65
C ILE A 636 13.84 -9.65 13.86
N LEU A 637 14.16 -8.34 13.84
CA LEU A 637 14.85 -7.68 14.96
C LEU A 637 13.89 -7.29 16.08
N ALA A 638 12.65 -6.97 15.73
CA ALA A 638 11.63 -6.67 16.71
C ALA A 638 10.46 -7.63 16.56
N SER A 639 10.21 -8.39 17.58
CA SER A 639 9.07 -9.28 17.69
C SER A 639 8.06 -8.75 18.71
N THR A 640 6.82 -9.12 18.52
CA THR A 640 5.73 -8.83 19.43
C THR A 640 5.48 -10.02 20.35
N THR A 641 4.94 -9.76 21.53
CA THR A 641 4.48 -10.81 22.45
C THR A 641 3.15 -11.42 22.01
N ASN A 642 2.49 -10.85 20.99
CA ASN A 642 1.24 -11.36 20.44
C ASN A 642 1.49 -12.50 19.44
N PRO A 643 1.10 -13.75 19.76
CA PRO A 643 1.32 -14.90 18.88
C PRO A 643 0.77 -14.71 17.47
N LYS A 644 -0.34 -14.01 17.31
CA LYS A 644 -0.98 -13.77 16.02
C LYS A 644 -0.10 -12.97 15.05
N GLU A 645 0.48 -11.89 15.56
CA GLU A 645 1.29 -11.00 14.73
C GLU A 645 2.51 -11.74 14.17
N TYR A 646 3.24 -12.49 15.00
CA TYR A 646 4.40 -13.21 14.48
C TYR A 646 4.03 -14.41 13.61
N ILE A 647 2.87 -15.07 13.84
CA ILE A 647 2.36 -16.12 12.94
C ILE A 647 1.97 -15.52 11.59
N GLN A 648 1.32 -14.34 11.57
CA GLN A 648 0.98 -13.63 10.34
C GLN A 648 2.23 -13.20 9.57
N ARG A 649 3.25 -12.64 10.24
CA ARG A 649 4.55 -12.30 9.64
C ARG A 649 5.18 -13.52 8.97
N ARG A 650 5.28 -14.63 9.70
CA ARG A 650 5.77 -15.90 9.16
C ARG A 650 5.00 -16.32 7.90
N GLY A 651 3.68 -16.35 7.96
CA GLY A 651 2.83 -16.74 6.84
C GLY A 651 3.03 -15.89 5.57
N ARG A 652 3.49 -14.64 5.70
CA ARG A 652 3.82 -13.78 4.55
C ARG A 652 5.14 -14.17 3.91
N VAL A 653 6.14 -14.47 4.73
CA VAL A 653 7.44 -14.95 4.27
C VAL A 653 7.32 -16.29 3.55
N LEU A 654 6.35 -17.13 3.91
CA LEU A 654 6.18 -18.46 3.35
C LEU A 654 5.33 -18.52 2.07
N ARG A 655 4.86 -17.41 1.52
CA ARG A 655 4.13 -17.39 0.26
C ARG A 655 4.97 -17.96 -0.87
N LYS A 656 4.33 -18.76 -1.75
CA LYS A 656 5.00 -19.32 -2.92
C LYS A 656 5.27 -18.25 -3.98
N CYS A 657 6.44 -18.36 -4.58
CA CYS A 657 6.84 -17.58 -5.75
C CYS A 657 7.70 -18.47 -6.66
N ALA A 658 7.74 -18.16 -7.95
CA ALA A 658 8.63 -18.84 -8.90
C ALA A 658 10.09 -18.68 -8.44
N GLY A 659 10.85 -19.78 -8.47
CA GLY A 659 12.26 -19.80 -8.04
C GLY A 659 12.49 -19.74 -6.52
N LYS A 660 11.44 -19.95 -5.71
CA LYS A 660 11.55 -20.03 -4.26
C LYS A 660 11.23 -21.45 -3.77
N SER A 661 12.26 -22.21 -3.43
CA SER A 661 12.16 -23.58 -2.91
C SER A 661 12.00 -23.62 -1.38
N PHE A 662 12.62 -22.69 -0.65
CA PHE A 662 12.52 -22.55 0.81
C PHE A 662 12.66 -21.07 1.20
N ALA A 663 12.31 -20.76 2.45
CA ALA A 663 12.53 -19.46 3.06
C ALA A 663 13.46 -19.57 4.26
N GLU A 664 14.12 -18.49 4.62
CA GLU A 664 14.97 -18.39 5.83
C GLU A 664 14.44 -17.31 6.75
N ILE A 665 14.30 -17.64 8.03
CA ILE A 665 13.84 -16.72 9.06
C ILE A 665 14.90 -16.62 10.16
N TYR A 666 15.52 -15.45 10.28
CA TYR A 666 16.42 -15.06 11.35
C TYR A 666 15.64 -14.30 12.40
N ASP A 667 15.56 -14.81 13.62
CA ASP A 667 14.81 -14.20 14.71
C ASP A 667 15.77 -13.78 15.84
N PHE A 668 15.86 -12.46 16.09
CA PHE A 668 16.73 -11.90 17.11
C PHE A 668 16.04 -11.96 18.47
N VAL A 669 16.36 -13.01 19.21
CA VAL A 669 15.79 -13.36 20.51
C VAL A 669 16.54 -12.62 21.61
N THR A 670 15.84 -11.74 22.33
CA THR A 670 16.45 -10.97 23.41
C THR A 670 16.30 -11.67 24.75
N LEU A 671 17.40 -12.02 25.39
CA LEU A 671 17.43 -12.54 26.74
C LEU A 671 18.02 -11.51 27.72
N PRO A 672 17.55 -11.48 28.98
CA PRO A 672 18.04 -10.53 29.98
C PRO A 672 19.54 -10.68 30.26
N ARG A 673 20.04 -11.92 30.28
CA ARG A 673 21.42 -12.25 30.68
C ARG A 673 22.02 -13.32 29.79
N ASN A 674 23.35 -13.32 29.69
CA ASN A 674 24.09 -14.41 29.05
C ASN A 674 23.83 -15.74 29.78
N LEU A 675 23.46 -16.78 29.03
CA LEU A 675 23.09 -18.09 29.58
C LEU A 675 24.16 -18.68 30.50
N GLN A 676 25.44 -18.46 30.17
CA GLN A 676 26.58 -18.95 30.99
C GLN A 676 26.69 -18.28 32.35
N GLN A 677 26.08 -17.12 32.54
CA GLN A 677 26.12 -16.34 33.77
C GLN A 677 24.85 -16.51 34.63
N VAL A 678 23.77 -17.08 34.08
CA VAL A 678 22.47 -17.22 34.78
C VAL A 678 22.61 -18.01 36.07
N SER A 679 23.44 -19.06 36.10
CA SER A 679 23.71 -19.89 37.26
C SER A 679 24.33 -19.15 38.48
N ASN A 680 24.91 -17.94 38.22
CA ASN A 680 25.49 -17.11 39.28
C ASN A 680 24.47 -16.30 40.07
N PHE A 681 23.22 -16.33 39.68
CA PHE A 681 22.14 -15.53 40.28
C PHE A 681 21.14 -16.40 41.02
N SER A 682 20.60 -15.86 42.12
CA SER A 682 19.55 -16.52 42.89
C SER A 682 18.20 -16.52 42.14
N LYS A 683 17.29 -17.43 42.52
CA LYS A 683 15.95 -17.49 41.93
C LYS A 683 15.17 -16.18 42.10
N GLU A 684 15.37 -15.47 43.23
CA GLU A 684 14.75 -14.16 43.50
C GLU A 684 15.23 -13.11 42.50
N GLU A 685 16.52 -13.07 42.17
CA GLU A 685 17.10 -12.12 41.21
C GLU A 685 16.67 -12.41 39.77
N LEU A 686 16.40 -13.65 39.44
CA LEU A 686 15.92 -14.10 38.13
C LEU A 686 14.40 -13.92 37.95
N LYS A 687 13.65 -13.68 39.03
CA LYS A 687 12.18 -13.60 38.98
C LYS A 687 11.66 -12.54 37.99
N ALA A 688 12.34 -11.40 37.89
CA ALA A 688 12.00 -10.36 36.93
C ALA A 688 12.28 -10.75 35.47
N ASP A 689 13.21 -11.67 35.24
CA ASP A 689 13.64 -12.13 33.94
C ASP A 689 12.67 -13.15 33.33
N PHE A 690 11.94 -13.94 34.17
CA PHE A 690 11.10 -15.06 33.73
C PHE A 690 10.03 -14.67 32.71
N SER A 691 9.38 -13.52 32.87
CA SER A 691 8.33 -13.09 31.97
C SER A 691 8.83 -12.92 30.53
N LEU A 692 10.02 -12.31 30.37
CA LEU A 692 10.63 -12.14 29.06
C LEU A 692 11.07 -13.50 28.52
N VAL A 693 11.82 -14.27 29.30
CA VAL A 693 12.34 -15.57 28.87
C VAL A 693 11.24 -16.54 28.45
N LYS A 694 10.12 -16.62 29.20
CA LYS A 694 8.97 -17.44 28.86
C LYS A 694 8.37 -17.02 27.51
N ASN A 695 8.20 -15.72 27.26
CA ASN A 695 7.65 -15.21 26.01
C ASN A 695 8.56 -15.52 24.83
N GLU A 696 9.86 -15.34 24.99
CA GLU A 696 10.84 -15.66 23.96
C GLU A 696 10.88 -17.17 23.69
N LEU A 697 10.87 -18.02 24.71
CA LEU A 697 10.81 -19.48 24.55
C LEU A 697 9.53 -19.94 23.83
N ARG A 698 8.36 -19.38 24.16
CA ARG A 698 7.10 -19.69 23.45
C ARG A 698 7.24 -19.38 21.97
N ARG A 699 7.84 -18.24 21.63
CA ARG A 699 8.06 -17.82 20.23
C ARG A 699 9.04 -18.75 19.51
N ILE A 700 10.20 -19.04 20.11
CA ILE A 700 11.18 -19.96 19.53
C ILE A 700 10.52 -21.32 19.25
N LYS A 701 9.81 -21.90 20.22
CA LYS A 701 9.12 -23.19 20.06
C LYS A 701 8.11 -23.16 18.91
N GLU A 702 7.30 -22.08 18.81
CA GLU A 702 6.30 -21.98 17.76
C GLU A 702 6.93 -21.85 16.36
N PHE A 703 8.04 -21.12 16.22
CA PHE A 703 8.72 -21.03 14.94
C PHE A 703 9.50 -22.31 14.59
N SER A 704 10.12 -22.94 15.59
CA SER A 704 10.93 -24.16 15.43
C SER A 704 10.08 -25.35 15.00
N ARG A 705 8.92 -25.56 15.63
CA ARG A 705 8.03 -26.74 15.45
C ARG A 705 7.65 -27.06 14.00
N LEU A 706 7.58 -26.05 13.13
CA LEU A 706 7.22 -26.19 11.72
C LEU A 706 8.37 -25.92 10.75
N SER A 707 9.58 -25.74 11.26
CA SER A 707 10.77 -25.53 10.43
C SER A 707 11.40 -26.84 9.98
N ASP A 708 12.04 -26.82 8.79
CA ASP A 708 12.77 -28.00 8.27
C ASP A 708 13.99 -28.37 9.11
N ASN A 709 14.46 -27.43 9.96
CA ASN A 709 15.62 -27.58 10.83
C ASN A 709 15.26 -27.52 12.31
N GLU A 710 14.12 -28.07 12.72
CA GLU A 710 13.65 -28.05 14.11
C GLU A 710 14.70 -28.49 15.11
N ILE A 711 15.47 -29.54 14.77
CA ILE A 711 16.52 -30.12 15.63
C ILE A 711 17.55 -29.08 16.03
N ASP A 712 17.96 -28.19 15.12
CA ASP A 712 18.97 -27.16 15.40
C ASP A 712 18.55 -26.18 16.51
N SER A 713 17.23 -26.00 16.69
CA SER A 713 16.68 -25.11 17.73
C SER A 713 16.41 -25.81 19.05
N LEU A 714 16.29 -27.14 19.07
CA LEU A 714 15.98 -27.91 20.29
C LEU A 714 17.08 -27.79 21.32
N ASP A 715 18.34 -27.85 20.91
CA ASP A 715 19.48 -27.68 21.80
C ASP A 715 19.46 -26.30 22.46
N LEU A 716 19.15 -25.25 21.70
CA LEU A 716 19.04 -23.90 22.21
C LEU A 716 17.88 -23.75 23.20
N ILE A 717 16.70 -24.32 22.87
CA ILE A 717 15.52 -24.34 23.74
C ILE A 717 15.88 -25.00 25.08
N THR A 718 16.53 -26.17 25.02
CA THR A 718 16.97 -26.92 26.20
C THR A 718 17.94 -26.10 27.04
N CYS A 719 18.97 -25.50 26.41
CA CYS A 719 19.94 -24.66 27.11
C CYS A 719 19.28 -23.47 27.85
N ILE A 720 18.26 -22.82 27.23
CA ILE A 720 17.55 -21.72 27.88
C ILE A 720 16.67 -22.26 29.02
N GLN A 721 15.98 -23.39 28.81
CA GLN A 721 15.12 -24.01 29.83
C GLN A 721 15.94 -24.44 31.05
N ASP A 722 17.10 -25.08 30.84
CA ASP A 722 17.98 -25.52 31.91
C ASP A 722 18.59 -24.35 32.68
N ALA A 723 19.09 -23.32 31.97
CA ALA A 723 19.69 -22.15 32.60
C ALA A 723 18.71 -21.41 33.51
N TYR A 724 17.46 -21.24 33.09
CA TYR A 724 16.42 -20.54 33.88
C TYR A 724 15.51 -21.47 34.67
N HIS A 725 15.74 -22.78 34.67
CA HIS A 725 14.90 -23.79 35.34
C HIS A 725 13.42 -23.69 34.94
N ILE A 726 13.12 -23.44 33.64
CA ILE A 726 11.77 -23.30 33.11
C ILE A 726 11.35 -24.64 32.49
N THR A 727 10.23 -25.18 32.92
CA THR A 727 9.64 -26.41 32.36
C THR A 727 8.55 -26.09 31.31
N ASP A 728 8.14 -27.10 30.55
CA ASP A 728 7.04 -26.95 29.59
C ASP A 728 5.70 -26.63 30.26
N LYS A 729 5.52 -27.01 31.51
CA LYS A 729 4.33 -26.61 32.33
C LYS A 729 4.33 -25.11 32.56
N ASP A 730 5.48 -24.54 32.87
CA ASP A 730 5.61 -23.10 33.12
C ASP A 730 5.37 -22.25 31.88
N LEU A 731 5.46 -22.83 30.68
CA LEU A 731 5.16 -22.15 29.42
C LEU A 731 3.67 -22.17 29.05
N ASN A 732 2.90 -23.11 29.62
CA ASN A 732 1.45 -23.25 29.37
C ASN A 732 0.60 -22.45 30.35
N ASP A 733 1.18 -22.06 31.48
CA ASP A 733 0.61 -21.15 32.49
C ASP A 733 0.88 -19.68 32.11
#